data_b4cdf6039d93b5407857109864bdb5ca
#
_entry.id   b4cdf6039d93b5407857109864bdb5ca
#
_cell.length_a   1.000
_cell.length_b   1.000
_cell.length_c   1.000
_cell.angle_alpha   90.00
_cell.angle_beta   90.00
_cell.angle_gamma   90.00
#
_symmetry.space_group_name_H-M   'P 1'
#
loop_
_entity.id
_entity.type
_entity.pdbx_description
1 polymer ?
#
loop_
_entity_poly.entity_id
_entity_poly.type
_entity_poly.pdbx_seq_one_letter_code
_entity_poly.pdbx_strand_id
1 'polypeptide(L)'
;MFGMRSRHHGGLWRCESVFMWAAIVVALAQSASAQDRKLYLERSAFDVIVLKRDGSRHEIMPLKSRSAEVKRTGSLKVRLMSDTAEEKVISWAEIERIDLFEIMLLAEANRFVVAKKFNEAFKAYNLLLQAYPKTPGLDPAIQTFLFINAEHFVAEGQWNLAISTLEELFDRNPGFQRGGKSVFSLLSDVVSLILEDLIVNKKDFPSARQMIVRLDLKYGSGDRRLAATDKWRGSLVSLAQTKMAALKQLIDKKEFLAARNVSADMMMIWPDLDGARELAEGTVRSYPIAVVGVTQRVNTPDPLKIDDWAARRAGRLTERSLVEFVSPSPEGGYYTSPFGSVEKSDDYRHLYFQLRANSRGVRLSSYELGDWLLAMADPDGPHYRKRWAAVAERVEVEDDTRIRVDLRKADVLPEGRLRVLLSSYPPLAEHVASMRPYSIKENTEEHVRFVRNPTAISQGVNPPAELYERFYANFDKALEDLRYGRIDILDRLFPADTAKLLEDGAADVVVKPYALPTVHFLALNKDRHAYLKNNAFRQALIRTIPREIILDRLLDGRTLSGCRVISAPIPAGRSMNDTLAYAYNENIKTRRYDNGIGRIMMSVAKGQFEDIAKKKKEDPPALLPLTLAHPEDKIARFACQIIADQFELIGVECVLKQLGKGMTDDPQRNYDLLYVAATISEPVVDIERLVGRDGIGRTDDQYVNYYVRRIAEATSWRDIRRHFESLHQTISSDVTVIPLWQLTEYYAHRPGIYGLDDNVVNLYQNIDNWVLNPNPSDFE
;
A
#
# COMPACT_ATOMS: atom_id res chain seq x y z
N MET A 1 -10.67 44.53 25.24
CA MET A 1 -11.69 45.55 25.62
C MET A 1 -12.92 44.82 26.10
N PHE A 2 -13.21 45.02 27.35
CA PHE A 2 -14.53 45.02 28.03
C PHE A 2 -15.48 43.86 27.72
N GLY A 3 -16.04 43.10 28.60
CA GLY A 3 -16.16 43.29 30.04
C GLY A 3 -17.55 42.91 30.53
N MET A 4 -17.53 42.06 31.53
CA MET A 4 -18.37 42.13 32.73
C MET A 4 -19.87 41.81 32.70
N ARG A 5 -20.18 40.80 33.55
CA ARG A 5 -21.09 40.87 34.74
C ARG A 5 -22.59 40.76 34.46
N SER A 6 -23.44 40.15 35.20
CA SER A 6 -23.45 39.51 36.54
C SER A 6 -24.89 39.29 37.01
N ARG A 7 -25.11 38.33 37.91
CA ARG A 7 -26.07 38.35 39.06
C ARG A 7 -27.55 38.05 38.76
N HIS A 8 -28.14 37.21 39.43
CA HIS A 8 -28.47 36.86 40.81
C HIS A 8 -29.98 36.57 40.97
N HIS A 9 -30.37 35.62 41.67
CA HIS A 9 -31.22 35.40 42.88
C HIS A 9 -32.01 34.10 42.68
N GLY A 10 -32.17 33.17 43.60
CA GLY A 10 -32.12 33.23 45.06
C GLY A 10 -33.33 32.53 45.62
N GLY A 11 -33.17 31.71 46.63
CA GLY A 11 -34.23 31.33 47.55
C GLY A 11 -34.50 29.81 47.61
N LEU A 12 -33.90 29.05 48.54
CA LEU A 12 -34.36 28.71 49.90
C LEU A 12 -35.69 27.90 49.91
N TRP A 13 -35.80 26.67 50.48
CA TRP A 13 -35.69 26.33 51.89
C TRP A 13 -35.68 24.81 52.11
N ARG A 14 -34.73 24.34 52.96
CA ARG A 14 -34.77 23.33 54.01
C ARG A 14 -36.02 22.42 54.11
N CYS A 15 -35.78 21.09 54.03
CA CYS A 15 -36.24 20.07 54.97
C CYS A 15 -35.80 18.67 54.47
N GLU A 16 -34.61 18.19 54.83
CA GLU A 16 -34.21 16.79 54.69
C GLU A 16 -32.95 16.48 55.53
N SER A 17 -32.95 16.84 56.81
CA SER A 17 -31.85 16.51 57.69
C SER A 17 -32.18 15.46 58.78
N VAL A 18 -33.31 14.77 58.68
CA VAL A 18 -33.69 13.75 59.69
C VAL A 18 -33.69 12.32 59.12
N PHE A 19 -33.76 12.12 57.79
CA PHE A 19 -33.68 10.77 57.22
C PHE A 19 -32.27 10.28 56.88
N MET A 20 -31.26 11.14 56.93
CA MET A 20 -29.89 10.78 56.59
C MET A 20 -29.12 10.13 57.77
N TRP A 21 -29.55 10.28 59.03
CA TRP A 21 -28.90 9.67 60.18
C TRP A 21 -29.37 8.23 60.49
N ALA A 22 -30.56 7.85 60.08
CA ALA A 22 -31.05 6.48 60.27
C ALA A 22 -30.47 5.52 59.20
N ALA A 23 -30.19 6.01 58.01
CA ALA A 23 -29.55 5.20 56.94
C ALA A 23 -28.06 4.96 57.16
N ILE A 24 -27.35 5.90 57.84
CA ILE A 24 -25.92 5.78 58.16
C ILE A 24 -25.67 4.80 59.32
N VAL A 25 -26.57 4.69 60.30
CA VAL A 25 -26.41 3.76 61.41
C VAL A 25 -26.71 2.32 61.01
N VAL A 26 -27.62 2.08 60.07
CA VAL A 26 -27.86 0.74 59.49
C VAL A 26 -26.74 0.33 58.51
N ALA A 27 -26.14 1.27 57.77
CA ALA A 27 -24.99 1.01 56.92
C ALA A 27 -23.69 0.73 57.70
N LEU A 28 -23.51 1.35 58.88
CA LEU A 28 -22.33 1.10 59.72
C LEU A 28 -22.43 -0.18 60.57
N ALA A 29 -23.63 -0.74 60.78
CA ALA A 29 -23.78 -2.04 61.44
C ALA A 29 -23.63 -3.24 60.46
N GLN A 30 -23.68 -2.99 59.14
CA GLN A 30 -23.40 -4.00 58.09
C GLN A 30 -21.97 -3.97 57.57
N SER A 31 -21.19 -2.90 57.86
CA SER A 31 -19.83 -2.75 57.40
C SER A 31 -18.75 -3.39 58.28
N ALA A 32 -19.10 -3.91 59.45
CA ALA A 32 -18.13 -4.53 60.39
C ALA A 32 -17.92 -6.05 60.19
N SER A 33 -18.56 -6.68 59.17
CA SER A 33 -18.35 -8.11 58.88
C SER A 33 -17.95 -8.41 57.41
N ALA A 34 -17.58 -7.39 56.66
CA ALA A 34 -17.25 -7.53 55.22
C ALA A 34 -15.75 -7.45 54.91
N GLN A 35 -14.89 -7.41 55.93
CA GLN A 35 -13.44 -7.51 55.72
C GLN A 35 -13.02 -8.99 55.76
N ASP A 36 -12.41 -9.46 54.65
CA ASP A 36 -11.69 -10.73 54.48
C ASP A 36 -12.49 -12.03 54.22
N ARG A 37 -13.57 -12.01 53.44
CA ARG A 37 -14.00 -13.26 52.78
C ARG A 37 -13.36 -13.33 51.40
N LYS A 38 -12.32 -14.19 51.26
CA LYS A 38 -11.83 -14.61 49.93
C LYS A 38 -13.02 -15.07 49.09
N LEU A 39 -13.12 -14.59 47.86
CA LEU A 39 -14.16 -14.97 46.92
C LEU A 39 -14.14 -16.50 46.71
N TYR A 40 -15.30 -17.15 46.55
CA TYR A 40 -15.37 -18.58 46.27
C TYR A 40 -14.58 -18.92 45.02
N LEU A 41 -14.58 -18.02 44.03
CA LEU A 41 -13.81 -18.13 42.81
C LEU A 41 -12.28 -18.32 43.02
N GLU A 42 -11.74 -17.84 44.14
CA GLU A 42 -10.29 -17.86 44.46
C GLU A 42 -9.93 -18.99 45.44
N ARG A 43 -10.89 -19.80 45.84
CA ARG A 43 -10.69 -20.86 46.83
C ARG A 43 -10.76 -22.22 46.17
N SER A 44 -10.04 -23.19 46.76
CA SER A 44 -10.25 -24.61 46.43
C SER A 44 -11.69 -25.00 46.75
N ALA A 45 -12.27 -25.91 45.94
CA ALA A 45 -13.63 -26.35 46.13
C ALA A 45 -13.84 -26.95 47.52
N PHE A 46 -14.94 -26.63 48.20
CA PHE A 46 -15.34 -27.12 49.51
C PHE A 46 -16.89 -27.11 49.61
N ASP A 47 -17.45 -28.01 50.43
CA ASP A 47 -18.87 -27.96 50.76
C ASP A 47 -19.02 -27.48 52.25
N VAL A 48 -20.21 -27.03 52.62
CA VAL A 48 -20.46 -26.53 53.98
C VAL A 48 -21.58 -27.32 54.59
N ILE A 49 -21.35 -27.97 55.74
CA ILE A 49 -22.39 -28.58 56.57
C ILE A 49 -22.84 -27.55 57.59
N VAL A 50 -24.15 -27.37 57.70
CA VAL A 50 -24.81 -26.56 58.75
C VAL A 50 -25.47 -27.48 59.76
N LEU A 51 -25.14 -27.39 61.05
CA LEU A 51 -25.70 -28.25 62.09
C LEU A 51 -26.96 -27.64 62.72
N LYS A 52 -27.98 -28.52 63.04
CA LYS A 52 -29.27 -28.11 63.61
C LYS A 52 -29.14 -27.55 65.06
N ARG A 53 -28.15 -28.04 65.79
CA ARG A 53 -28.02 -27.74 67.23
C ARG A 53 -27.74 -26.27 67.52
N ASP A 54 -26.90 -25.66 66.74
CA ASP A 54 -26.34 -24.34 67.00
C ASP A 54 -26.20 -23.48 65.75
N GLY A 55 -26.56 -23.99 64.55
CA GLY A 55 -26.39 -23.34 63.27
C GLY A 55 -24.90 -23.22 62.83
N SER A 56 -23.97 -23.92 63.49
CA SER A 56 -22.56 -23.89 63.17
C SER A 56 -22.28 -24.37 61.77
N ARG A 57 -21.34 -23.70 61.08
CA ARG A 57 -20.95 -23.98 59.70
C ARG A 57 -19.57 -24.63 59.67
N HIS A 58 -19.47 -25.80 59.08
CA HIS A 58 -18.23 -26.55 58.96
C HIS A 58 -17.89 -26.73 57.48
N GLU A 59 -16.74 -26.19 57.04
CA GLU A 59 -16.21 -26.38 55.69
C GLU A 59 -15.61 -27.78 55.60
N ILE A 60 -16.04 -28.57 54.60
CA ILE A 60 -15.62 -29.93 54.36
C ILE A 60 -15.04 -30.08 52.96
N MET A 61 -14.22 -31.10 52.75
CA MET A 61 -13.82 -31.49 51.40
C MET A 61 -15.05 -31.83 50.55
N PRO A 62 -15.00 -31.54 49.23
CA PRO A 62 -16.16 -31.78 48.34
C PRO A 62 -16.67 -33.21 48.44
N LEU A 63 -17.98 -33.36 48.64
CA LEU A 63 -18.63 -34.67 48.69
C LEU A 63 -18.53 -35.36 47.33
N LYS A 64 -18.23 -36.69 47.35
CA LYS A 64 -18.17 -37.50 46.13
C LYS A 64 -19.52 -37.66 45.44
N SER A 65 -20.61 -37.76 46.22
CA SER A 65 -21.97 -37.84 45.70
C SER A 65 -22.65 -36.48 45.82
N ARG A 66 -23.06 -35.92 44.68
CA ARG A 66 -23.72 -34.60 44.58
C ARG A 66 -25.19 -34.73 44.17
N SER A 67 -25.77 -35.96 44.27
CA SER A 67 -27.17 -36.22 43.94
C SER A 67 -28.08 -35.85 45.11
N ALA A 68 -29.21 -35.20 44.81
CA ALA A 68 -30.28 -34.91 45.80
C ALA A 68 -30.96 -36.17 46.39
N GLU A 69 -30.70 -37.32 45.79
CA GLU A 69 -31.34 -38.63 46.15
C GLU A 69 -30.53 -39.45 47.15
N VAL A 70 -29.52 -38.91 47.79
CA VAL A 70 -28.78 -39.61 48.85
C VAL A 70 -29.75 -39.87 50.00
N LYS A 71 -30.00 -41.14 50.35
CA LYS A 71 -30.78 -41.53 51.53
C LYS A 71 -30.13 -40.88 52.75
N ARG A 72 -30.78 -39.89 53.33
CA ARG A 72 -30.32 -39.10 54.50
C ARG A 72 -30.56 -39.89 55.82
N THR A 73 -30.17 -41.16 55.86
CA THR A 73 -30.31 -42.03 57.02
C THR A 73 -28.93 -42.54 57.44
N GLY A 74 -28.67 -42.64 58.73
CA GLY A 74 -27.41 -43.06 59.28
C GLY A 74 -26.43 -41.90 59.50
N SER A 75 -25.17 -42.08 59.16
CA SER A 75 -24.10 -41.09 59.35
C SER A 75 -23.36 -40.78 58.06
N LEU A 76 -22.86 -39.55 57.94
CA LEU A 76 -22.05 -39.06 56.84
C LEU A 76 -20.58 -38.95 57.32
N LYS A 77 -19.66 -39.55 56.54
CA LYS A 77 -18.23 -39.43 56.75
C LYS A 77 -17.69 -38.26 55.94
N VAL A 78 -17.01 -37.33 56.59
CA VAL A 78 -16.48 -36.11 55.96
C VAL A 78 -15.09 -35.77 56.50
N ARG A 79 -14.30 -35.01 55.70
CA ARG A 79 -13.05 -34.43 56.15
C ARG A 79 -13.21 -32.92 56.19
N LEU A 80 -12.79 -32.29 57.26
CA LEU A 80 -12.85 -30.85 57.42
C LEU A 80 -11.75 -30.18 56.59
N MET A 81 -12.02 -29.03 56.00
CA MET A 81 -10.99 -28.23 55.28
C MET A 81 -9.86 -27.74 56.24
N SER A 82 -10.14 -27.60 57.54
CA SER A 82 -9.17 -27.24 58.58
C SER A 82 -8.28 -28.42 59.02
N ASP A 83 -8.74 -29.66 58.81
CA ASP A 83 -8.01 -30.89 59.08
C ASP A 83 -8.41 -31.99 58.12
N THR A 84 -7.65 -32.13 57.02
CA THR A 84 -7.93 -33.08 55.93
C THR A 84 -7.43 -34.48 56.22
N ALA A 85 -6.64 -34.67 57.28
CA ALA A 85 -6.07 -35.98 57.65
C ALA A 85 -7.09 -36.83 58.42
N GLU A 86 -7.96 -36.24 59.20
CA GLU A 86 -8.91 -36.95 60.06
C GLU A 86 -10.32 -37.02 59.42
N GLU A 87 -10.92 -38.22 59.41
CA GLU A 87 -12.25 -38.44 58.94
C GLU A 87 -13.27 -38.32 60.08
N LYS A 88 -14.18 -37.35 60.02
CA LYS A 88 -15.23 -37.15 61.01
C LYS A 88 -16.53 -37.78 60.54
N VAL A 89 -17.28 -38.35 61.51
CA VAL A 89 -18.56 -39.00 61.27
C VAL A 89 -19.65 -38.11 61.92
N ILE A 90 -20.56 -37.59 61.08
CA ILE A 90 -21.67 -36.73 61.50
C ILE A 90 -22.96 -37.45 61.22
N SER A 91 -23.87 -37.51 62.22
CA SER A 91 -25.21 -38.10 61.99
C SER A 91 -26.02 -37.21 61.06
N TRP A 92 -26.75 -37.82 60.12
CA TRP A 92 -27.70 -37.10 59.29
C TRP A 92 -28.81 -36.41 60.08
N ALA A 93 -29.14 -36.90 61.28
CA ALA A 93 -30.10 -36.28 62.17
C ALA A 93 -29.64 -34.90 62.70
N GLU A 94 -28.33 -34.68 62.81
CA GLU A 94 -27.71 -33.46 63.26
C GLU A 94 -27.49 -32.40 62.16
N ILE A 95 -27.53 -32.82 60.87
CA ILE A 95 -27.36 -31.94 59.75
C ILE A 95 -28.67 -31.22 59.40
N GLU A 96 -28.63 -29.89 59.42
CA GLU A 96 -29.76 -29.07 58.97
C GLU A 96 -29.78 -29.02 57.41
N ARG A 97 -28.64 -28.68 56.80
CA ARG A 97 -28.46 -28.62 55.34
C ARG A 97 -26.98 -28.73 54.97
N ILE A 98 -26.76 -29.06 53.71
CA ILE A 98 -25.42 -29.01 53.12
C ILE A 98 -25.45 -27.98 51.96
N ASP A 99 -24.59 -26.95 52.08
CA ASP A 99 -24.41 -25.97 51.03
C ASP A 99 -23.26 -26.46 50.14
N LEU A 100 -23.59 -26.91 48.93
CA LEU A 100 -22.60 -27.41 47.93
C LEU A 100 -21.82 -26.22 47.34
N PHE A 101 -20.54 -26.45 47.04
CA PHE A 101 -19.63 -25.41 46.51
C PHE A 101 -20.19 -24.80 45.20
N GLU A 102 -20.67 -25.61 44.28
CA GLU A 102 -21.25 -25.14 43.04
C GLU A 102 -22.48 -24.26 43.21
N ILE A 103 -23.30 -24.51 44.24
CA ILE A 103 -24.49 -23.69 44.53
C ILE A 103 -24.05 -22.35 45.14
N MET A 104 -23.06 -22.38 46.03
CA MET A 104 -22.49 -21.15 46.64
C MET A 104 -21.79 -20.29 45.59
N LEU A 105 -21.02 -20.92 44.68
CA LEU A 105 -20.35 -20.25 43.57
C LEU A 105 -21.34 -19.65 42.57
N LEU A 106 -22.45 -20.40 42.29
CA LEU A 106 -23.52 -19.89 41.40
C LEU A 106 -24.20 -18.65 42.05
N ALA A 107 -24.46 -18.70 43.34
CA ALA A 107 -25.00 -17.54 44.07
C ALA A 107 -24.05 -16.35 44.09
N GLU A 108 -22.74 -16.61 44.16
CA GLU A 108 -21.71 -15.56 44.05
C GLU A 108 -21.64 -14.97 42.62
N ALA A 109 -21.67 -15.83 41.59
CA ALA A 109 -21.72 -15.41 40.16
C ALA A 109 -22.94 -14.49 39.92
N ASN A 110 -24.12 -14.89 40.41
CA ASN A 110 -25.32 -14.06 40.31
C ASN A 110 -25.17 -12.70 41.00
N ARG A 111 -24.51 -12.64 42.17
CA ARG A 111 -24.21 -11.38 42.85
C ARG A 111 -23.25 -10.49 42.03
N PHE A 112 -22.26 -11.06 41.35
CA PHE A 112 -21.39 -10.32 40.44
C PHE A 112 -22.17 -9.69 39.30
N VAL A 113 -23.12 -10.41 38.72
CA VAL A 113 -23.99 -9.87 37.65
C VAL A 113 -24.78 -8.65 38.14
N VAL A 114 -25.41 -8.76 39.35
CA VAL A 114 -26.14 -7.62 39.95
C VAL A 114 -25.23 -6.45 40.23
N ALA A 115 -24.00 -6.71 40.66
CA ALA A 115 -22.98 -5.68 40.93
C ALA A 115 -22.28 -5.17 39.63
N LYS A 116 -22.68 -5.62 38.45
CA LYS A 116 -22.07 -5.30 37.15
C LYS A 116 -20.57 -5.67 37.05
N LYS A 117 -20.13 -6.66 37.84
CA LYS A 117 -18.78 -7.23 37.79
C LYS A 117 -18.75 -8.40 36.79
N PHE A 118 -18.89 -8.08 35.50
CA PHE A 118 -19.12 -9.08 34.44
C PHE A 118 -17.96 -10.02 34.21
N ASN A 119 -16.72 -9.55 34.40
CA ASN A 119 -15.53 -10.39 34.25
C ASN A 119 -15.43 -11.46 35.33
N GLU A 120 -15.74 -11.11 36.57
CA GLU A 120 -15.79 -12.05 37.69
C GLU A 120 -16.96 -13.02 37.56
N ALA A 121 -18.13 -12.53 37.14
CA ALA A 121 -19.27 -13.38 36.80
C ALA A 121 -18.93 -14.42 35.72
N PHE A 122 -18.29 -13.97 34.63
CA PHE A 122 -17.87 -14.83 33.53
C PHE A 122 -16.92 -15.94 34.01
N LYS A 123 -15.90 -15.57 34.82
CA LYS A 123 -14.95 -16.56 35.38
C LYS A 123 -15.66 -17.60 36.22
N ALA A 124 -16.60 -17.17 37.09
CA ALA A 124 -17.37 -18.06 37.97
C ALA A 124 -18.28 -19.00 37.15
N TYR A 125 -19.02 -18.50 36.14
CA TYR A 125 -19.83 -19.32 35.27
C TYR A 125 -19.00 -20.30 34.45
N ASN A 126 -17.84 -19.86 33.94
CA ASN A 126 -16.95 -20.74 33.19
C ASN A 126 -16.41 -21.89 34.04
N LEU A 127 -16.02 -21.61 35.28
CA LEU A 127 -15.62 -22.65 36.24
C LEU A 127 -16.77 -23.62 36.52
N LEU A 128 -17.99 -23.11 36.71
CA LEU A 128 -19.19 -23.97 36.89
C LEU A 128 -19.46 -24.82 35.67
N LEU A 129 -19.40 -24.30 34.46
CA LEU A 129 -19.59 -25.06 33.22
C LEU A 129 -18.56 -26.19 33.05
N GLN A 130 -17.28 -25.90 33.39
CA GLN A 130 -16.21 -26.88 33.25
C GLN A 130 -16.23 -27.96 34.34
N ALA A 131 -16.39 -27.57 35.59
CA ALA A 131 -16.25 -28.48 36.71
C ALA A 131 -17.59 -29.05 37.23
N TYR A 132 -18.70 -28.30 37.07
CA TYR A 132 -20.02 -28.63 37.62
C TYR A 132 -21.16 -28.35 36.63
N PRO A 133 -21.14 -28.91 35.41
CA PRO A 133 -22.10 -28.56 34.36
C PRO A 133 -23.56 -28.93 34.69
N LYS A 134 -23.78 -29.81 35.68
CA LYS A 134 -25.13 -30.26 36.13
C LYS A 134 -25.64 -29.43 37.30
N THR A 135 -25.04 -28.29 37.66
CA THR A 135 -25.50 -27.45 38.77
C THR A 135 -26.93 -26.94 38.50
N PRO A 136 -27.88 -27.19 39.41
CA PRO A 136 -29.27 -26.74 39.24
C PRO A 136 -29.34 -25.23 39.12
N GLY A 137 -30.04 -24.73 38.10
CA GLY A 137 -30.19 -23.28 37.88
C GLY A 137 -29.03 -22.60 37.13
N LEU A 138 -27.97 -23.33 36.73
CA LEU A 138 -26.81 -22.77 36.03
C LEU A 138 -27.20 -22.20 34.65
N ASP A 139 -27.88 -22.97 33.82
CA ASP A 139 -28.27 -22.52 32.48
C ASP A 139 -29.16 -21.26 32.49
N PRO A 140 -30.24 -21.19 33.29
CA PRO A 140 -31.02 -19.96 33.43
C PRO A 140 -30.21 -18.76 33.93
N ALA A 141 -29.24 -18.99 34.82
CA ALA A 141 -28.36 -17.93 35.32
C ALA A 141 -27.42 -17.42 34.22
N ILE A 142 -26.82 -18.32 33.45
CA ILE A 142 -25.97 -17.95 32.30
C ILE A 142 -26.78 -17.20 31.24
N GLN A 143 -27.99 -17.66 30.91
CA GLN A 143 -28.86 -16.96 29.94
C GLN A 143 -29.16 -15.53 30.43
N THR A 144 -29.44 -15.36 31.73
CA THR A 144 -29.69 -14.08 32.36
C THR A 144 -28.44 -13.21 32.33
N PHE A 145 -27.27 -13.78 32.64
CA PHE A 145 -25.99 -13.09 32.57
C PHE A 145 -25.69 -12.58 31.16
N LEU A 146 -25.80 -13.45 30.14
CA LEU A 146 -25.54 -13.08 28.75
C LEU A 146 -26.44 -11.92 28.29
N PHE A 147 -27.72 -11.95 28.68
CA PHE A 147 -28.65 -10.86 28.33
C PHE A 147 -28.24 -9.51 28.96
N ILE A 148 -27.98 -9.51 30.28
CA ILE A 148 -27.58 -8.27 31.00
C ILE A 148 -26.23 -7.76 30.52
N ASN A 149 -25.28 -8.66 30.25
CA ASN A 149 -23.97 -8.30 29.73
C ASN A 149 -24.06 -7.69 28.32
N ALA A 150 -24.94 -8.24 27.47
CA ALA A 150 -25.21 -7.65 26.16
C ALA A 150 -25.82 -6.24 26.27
N GLU A 151 -26.80 -6.03 27.18
CA GLU A 151 -27.35 -4.69 27.45
C GLU A 151 -26.26 -3.70 27.93
N HIS A 152 -25.32 -4.18 28.74
CA HIS A 152 -24.19 -3.38 29.16
C HIS A 152 -23.27 -3.01 27.99
N PHE A 153 -22.90 -3.98 27.15
CA PHE A 153 -22.09 -3.71 25.94
C PHE A 153 -22.76 -2.71 24.99
N VAL A 154 -24.10 -2.77 24.87
CA VAL A 154 -24.86 -1.77 24.10
C VAL A 154 -24.71 -0.38 24.70
N ALA A 155 -24.84 -0.27 26.03
CA ALA A 155 -24.73 1.02 26.73
C ALA A 155 -23.32 1.65 26.63
N GLU A 156 -22.27 0.79 26.58
CA GLU A 156 -20.88 1.21 26.40
C GLU A 156 -20.49 1.42 24.93
N GLY A 157 -21.40 1.23 23.97
CA GLY A 157 -21.12 1.35 22.54
C GLY A 157 -20.27 0.20 21.96
N GLN A 158 -20.13 -0.90 22.69
CA GLN A 158 -19.35 -2.07 22.28
C GLN A 158 -20.22 -3.07 21.50
N TRP A 159 -20.81 -2.61 20.40
CA TRP A 159 -21.85 -3.33 19.67
C TRP A 159 -21.43 -4.71 19.12
N ASN A 160 -20.15 -4.84 18.73
CA ASN A 160 -19.62 -6.12 18.25
C ASN A 160 -19.58 -7.19 19.34
N LEU A 161 -19.31 -6.81 20.58
CA LEU A 161 -19.38 -7.72 21.74
C LEU A 161 -20.84 -8.02 22.11
N ALA A 162 -21.71 -7.01 22.02
CA ALA A 162 -23.14 -7.19 22.25
C ALA A 162 -23.75 -8.20 21.29
N ILE A 163 -23.47 -8.11 19.96
CA ILE A 163 -24.02 -9.05 18.97
C ILE A 163 -23.51 -10.47 19.21
N SER A 164 -22.22 -10.66 19.48
CA SER A 164 -21.65 -11.98 19.75
C SER A 164 -22.26 -12.62 20.99
N THR A 165 -22.49 -11.82 22.06
CA THR A 165 -23.12 -12.28 23.29
C THR A 165 -24.59 -12.65 23.08
N LEU A 166 -25.32 -11.88 22.26
CA LEU A 166 -26.71 -12.17 21.94
C LEU A 166 -26.86 -13.38 21.00
N GLU A 167 -25.94 -13.57 20.06
CA GLU A 167 -25.89 -14.75 19.21
C GLU A 167 -25.68 -16.03 20.03
N GLU A 168 -24.75 -16.01 21.01
CA GLU A 168 -24.54 -17.10 21.96
C GLU A 168 -25.81 -17.38 22.79
N LEU A 169 -26.48 -16.34 23.29
CA LEU A 169 -27.72 -16.48 24.04
C LEU A 169 -28.83 -17.06 23.16
N PHE A 170 -28.97 -16.59 21.93
CA PHE A 170 -29.97 -17.08 20.97
C PHE A 170 -29.73 -18.54 20.62
N ASP A 171 -28.48 -18.94 20.41
CA ASP A 171 -28.12 -20.33 20.11
C ASP A 171 -28.43 -21.26 21.30
N ARG A 172 -28.35 -20.78 22.56
CA ARG A 172 -28.74 -21.54 23.79
C ARG A 172 -30.24 -21.57 24.00
N ASN A 173 -30.91 -20.44 23.85
CA ASN A 173 -32.35 -20.30 24.09
C ASN A 173 -32.97 -19.21 23.20
N PRO A 174 -33.45 -19.57 22.01
CA PRO A 174 -34.10 -18.61 21.10
C PRO A 174 -35.35 -17.94 21.67
N GLY A 175 -35.98 -18.54 22.64
CA GLY A 175 -37.19 -18.02 23.30
C GLY A 175 -36.92 -17.15 24.55
N PHE A 176 -35.65 -16.86 24.88
CA PHE A 176 -35.33 -16.11 26.09
C PHE A 176 -35.92 -14.69 26.06
N GLN A 177 -36.55 -14.34 27.19
CA GLN A 177 -37.14 -13.00 27.39
C GLN A 177 -36.81 -12.47 28.80
N ARG A 178 -36.55 -11.16 28.89
CA ARG A 178 -36.36 -10.48 30.16
C ARG A 178 -36.87 -9.04 30.07
N GLY A 179 -37.59 -8.58 31.09
CA GLY A 179 -38.07 -7.20 31.16
C GLY A 179 -38.94 -6.78 29.98
N GLY A 180 -39.69 -7.72 29.37
CA GLY A 180 -40.52 -7.47 28.20
C GLY A 180 -39.79 -7.46 26.87
N LYS A 181 -38.44 -7.65 26.86
CA LYS A 181 -37.61 -7.73 25.65
C LYS A 181 -37.20 -9.20 25.41
N SER A 182 -37.36 -9.68 24.19
CA SER A 182 -36.79 -10.95 23.77
C SER A 182 -35.35 -10.80 23.32
N VAL A 183 -34.56 -11.88 23.37
CA VAL A 183 -33.21 -11.92 22.83
C VAL A 183 -33.20 -11.50 21.36
N PHE A 184 -34.19 -11.91 20.60
CA PHE A 184 -34.32 -11.61 19.18
C PHE A 184 -34.61 -10.14 18.92
N SER A 185 -35.47 -9.50 19.76
CA SER A 185 -35.71 -8.06 19.67
C SER A 185 -34.45 -7.25 19.98
N LEU A 186 -33.74 -7.59 21.07
CA LEU A 186 -32.51 -6.91 21.43
C LEU A 186 -31.40 -7.10 20.38
N LEU A 187 -31.30 -8.31 19.79
CA LEU A 187 -30.40 -8.59 18.69
C LEU A 187 -30.72 -7.70 17.46
N SER A 188 -32.01 -7.57 17.13
CA SER A 188 -32.44 -6.66 16.05
C SER A 188 -32.09 -5.21 16.31
N ASP A 189 -32.25 -4.73 17.55
CA ASP A 189 -31.88 -3.37 17.95
C ASP A 189 -30.36 -3.13 17.77
N VAL A 190 -29.53 -4.05 18.24
CA VAL A 190 -28.07 -3.97 18.13
C VAL A 190 -27.64 -4.01 16.66
N VAL A 191 -28.21 -4.90 15.86
CA VAL A 191 -27.98 -4.98 14.42
C VAL A 191 -28.33 -3.65 13.75
N SER A 192 -29.45 -3.02 14.15
CA SER A 192 -29.84 -1.71 13.59
C SER A 192 -28.80 -0.62 13.92
N LEU A 193 -28.25 -0.59 15.15
CA LEU A 193 -27.19 0.38 15.51
C LEU A 193 -25.91 0.19 14.69
N ILE A 194 -25.48 -1.06 14.51
CA ILE A 194 -24.30 -1.37 13.70
C ILE A 194 -24.53 -0.99 12.25
N LEU A 195 -25.67 -1.35 11.67
CA LEU A 195 -25.99 -1.03 10.28
C LEU A 195 -26.17 0.48 10.06
N GLU A 196 -26.71 1.20 11.04
CA GLU A 196 -26.79 2.65 11.00
C GLU A 196 -25.38 3.28 10.97
N ASP A 197 -24.48 2.83 11.83
CA ASP A 197 -23.10 3.30 11.86
C ASP A 197 -22.36 3.02 10.54
N LEU A 198 -22.51 1.80 10.00
CA LEU A 198 -21.89 1.41 8.73
C LEU A 198 -22.45 2.22 7.55
N ILE A 199 -23.78 2.40 7.48
CA ILE A 199 -24.45 2.98 6.31
C ILE A 199 -24.44 4.52 6.36
N VAL A 200 -24.73 5.11 7.53
CA VAL A 200 -24.91 6.57 7.65
C VAL A 200 -23.60 7.27 7.98
N ASN A 201 -22.88 6.78 9.01
CA ASN A 201 -21.68 7.44 9.52
C ASN A 201 -20.44 7.10 8.68
N LYS A 202 -20.17 5.81 8.48
CA LYS A 202 -18.97 5.32 7.78
C LYS A 202 -19.13 5.22 6.27
N LYS A 203 -20.37 5.10 5.77
CA LYS A 203 -20.68 4.83 4.36
C LYS A 203 -20.00 3.55 3.83
N ASP A 204 -19.79 2.58 4.72
CA ASP A 204 -19.24 1.26 4.40
C ASP A 204 -20.37 0.31 4.00
N PHE A 205 -20.88 0.52 2.79
CA PHE A 205 -21.99 -0.28 2.24
C PHE A 205 -21.62 -1.76 2.01
N PRO A 206 -20.39 -2.12 1.58
CA PRO A 206 -20.00 -3.52 1.44
C PRO A 206 -20.09 -4.29 2.76
N SER A 207 -19.54 -3.76 3.85
CA SER A 207 -19.62 -4.40 5.18
C SER A 207 -21.06 -4.50 5.67
N ALA A 208 -21.89 -3.46 5.42
CA ALA A 208 -23.30 -3.49 5.76
C ALA A 208 -24.05 -4.59 5.00
N ARG A 209 -23.83 -4.73 3.68
CA ARG A 209 -24.41 -5.83 2.89
C ARG A 209 -23.97 -7.21 3.37
N GLN A 210 -22.66 -7.38 3.59
CA GLN A 210 -22.13 -8.64 4.08
C GLN A 210 -22.76 -9.04 5.41
N MET A 211 -22.93 -8.07 6.32
CA MET A 211 -23.63 -8.30 7.59
C MET A 211 -25.09 -8.69 7.38
N ILE A 212 -25.83 -7.98 6.51
CA ILE A 212 -27.23 -8.31 6.19
C ILE A 212 -27.32 -9.74 5.63
N VAL A 213 -26.48 -10.11 4.65
CA VAL A 213 -26.47 -11.44 4.05
C VAL A 213 -26.15 -12.52 5.09
N ARG A 214 -25.13 -12.31 5.93
CA ARG A 214 -24.76 -13.24 7.01
C ARG A 214 -25.94 -13.49 7.97
N LEU A 215 -26.60 -12.40 8.39
CA LEU A 215 -27.71 -12.48 9.34
C LEU A 215 -28.96 -13.10 8.71
N ASP A 216 -29.22 -12.86 7.43
CA ASP A 216 -30.29 -13.51 6.70
C ASP A 216 -30.07 -15.02 6.54
N LEU A 217 -28.85 -15.45 6.27
CA LEU A 217 -28.50 -16.86 6.23
C LEU A 217 -28.70 -17.54 7.58
N LYS A 218 -28.39 -16.85 8.69
CA LYS A 218 -28.53 -17.40 10.05
C LYS A 218 -29.95 -17.34 10.56
N TYR A 219 -30.69 -16.28 10.30
CA TYR A 219 -32.00 -15.97 10.91
C TYR A 219 -33.16 -15.85 9.89
N GLY A 220 -32.88 -15.99 8.59
CA GLY A 220 -33.84 -15.68 7.52
C GLY A 220 -34.89 -16.76 7.20
N SER A 221 -34.93 -17.90 7.91
CA SER A 221 -35.89 -18.99 7.65
C SER A 221 -37.17 -18.82 8.45
N GLY A 222 -38.31 -18.67 7.79
CA GLY A 222 -39.63 -18.56 8.38
C GLY A 222 -39.94 -17.19 8.99
N ASP A 223 -40.80 -17.15 10.01
CA ASP A 223 -41.26 -15.93 10.70
C ASP A 223 -40.19 -15.23 11.57
N ARG A 224 -38.94 -15.65 11.47
CA ARG A 224 -37.82 -15.20 12.32
C ARG A 224 -36.84 -14.26 11.64
N ARG A 225 -37.27 -13.48 10.66
CA ARG A 225 -36.39 -12.42 10.09
C ARG A 225 -36.18 -11.28 11.06
N LEU A 226 -34.91 -10.79 11.12
CA LEU A 226 -34.60 -9.60 11.90
C LEU A 226 -35.17 -8.36 11.21
N ALA A 227 -36.07 -7.64 11.88
CA ALA A 227 -36.68 -6.42 11.34
C ALA A 227 -35.63 -5.37 10.91
N ALA A 228 -34.47 -5.33 11.60
CA ALA A 228 -33.36 -4.46 11.25
C ALA A 228 -32.77 -4.77 9.87
N THR A 229 -32.57 -6.07 9.53
CA THR A 229 -32.00 -6.42 8.20
C THR A 229 -32.95 -6.05 7.07
N ASP A 230 -34.27 -6.26 7.22
CA ASP A 230 -35.24 -5.89 6.21
C ASP A 230 -35.36 -4.36 6.04
N LYS A 231 -35.36 -3.61 7.16
CA LYS A 231 -35.36 -2.14 7.14
C LYS A 231 -34.17 -1.59 6.39
N TRP A 232 -32.97 -2.02 6.76
CA TRP A 232 -31.74 -1.47 6.20
C TRP A 232 -31.45 -1.97 4.78
N ARG A 233 -31.88 -3.19 4.43
CA ARG A 233 -31.89 -3.65 3.04
C ARG A 233 -32.78 -2.76 2.18
N GLY A 234 -34.00 -2.49 2.63
CA GLY A 234 -34.91 -1.59 1.93
C GLY A 234 -34.33 -0.19 1.74
N SER A 235 -33.62 0.32 2.75
CA SER A 235 -32.92 1.60 2.67
C SER A 235 -31.80 1.59 1.62
N LEU A 236 -30.96 0.54 1.60
CA LEU A 236 -29.88 0.40 0.61
C LEU A 236 -30.42 0.25 -0.82
N VAL A 237 -31.46 -0.56 -1.01
CA VAL A 237 -32.12 -0.75 -2.31
C VAL A 237 -32.71 0.58 -2.80
N SER A 238 -33.41 1.34 -1.94
CA SER A 238 -33.95 2.66 -2.30
C SER A 238 -32.86 3.67 -2.66
N LEU A 239 -31.74 3.66 -1.92
CA LEU A 239 -30.60 4.52 -2.22
C LEU A 239 -29.97 4.15 -3.58
N ALA A 240 -29.81 2.85 -3.86
CA ALA A 240 -29.30 2.38 -5.15
C ALA A 240 -30.24 2.72 -6.31
N GLN A 241 -31.57 2.62 -6.12
CA GLN A 241 -32.57 3.05 -7.11
C GLN A 241 -32.47 4.56 -7.41
N THR A 242 -32.25 5.37 -6.37
CA THR A 242 -32.03 6.82 -6.54
C THR A 242 -30.78 7.09 -7.37
N LYS A 243 -29.69 6.36 -7.09
CA LYS A 243 -28.44 6.45 -7.89
C LYS A 243 -28.67 5.99 -9.33
N MET A 244 -29.44 4.93 -9.54
CA MET A 244 -29.79 4.43 -10.87
C MET A 244 -30.56 5.47 -11.70
N ALA A 245 -31.52 6.17 -11.09
CA ALA A 245 -32.24 7.24 -11.76
C ALA A 245 -31.33 8.42 -12.13
N ALA A 246 -30.44 8.82 -11.20
CA ALA A 246 -29.44 9.86 -11.46
C ALA A 246 -28.47 9.45 -12.58
N LEU A 247 -28.02 8.18 -12.61
CA LEU A 247 -27.15 7.63 -13.65
C LEU A 247 -27.79 7.77 -15.04
N LYS A 248 -29.06 7.41 -15.21
CA LYS A 248 -29.79 7.57 -16.50
C LYS A 248 -29.79 9.03 -16.95
N GLN A 249 -30.09 9.99 -16.04
CA GLN A 249 -30.07 11.41 -16.37
C GLN A 249 -28.70 11.92 -16.82
N LEU A 250 -27.61 11.43 -16.18
CA LEU A 250 -26.24 11.82 -16.54
C LEU A 250 -25.82 11.27 -17.91
N ILE A 251 -26.26 10.05 -18.24
CA ILE A 251 -26.03 9.46 -19.57
C ILE A 251 -26.73 10.30 -20.64
N ASP A 252 -27.99 10.67 -20.41
CA ASP A 252 -28.77 11.52 -21.35
C ASP A 252 -28.09 12.88 -21.57
N LYS A 253 -27.51 13.47 -20.52
CA LYS A 253 -26.74 14.72 -20.59
C LYS A 253 -25.31 14.55 -21.14
N LYS A 254 -24.84 13.33 -21.40
CA LYS A 254 -23.47 13.01 -21.82
C LYS A 254 -22.41 13.44 -20.80
N GLU A 255 -22.74 13.45 -19.53
CA GLU A 255 -21.83 13.73 -18.42
C GLU A 255 -21.16 12.42 -17.96
N PHE A 256 -20.35 11.82 -18.85
CA PHE A 256 -19.91 10.43 -18.72
C PHE A 256 -19.03 10.15 -17.50
N LEU A 257 -18.16 11.10 -17.07
CA LEU A 257 -17.36 10.90 -15.85
C LEU A 257 -18.25 10.90 -14.60
N ALA A 258 -19.22 11.80 -14.53
CA ALA A 258 -20.19 11.83 -13.44
C ALA A 258 -21.07 10.57 -13.46
N ALA A 259 -21.52 10.14 -14.63
CA ALA A 259 -22.25 8.88 -14.83
C ALA A 259 -21.46 7.67 -14.32
N ARG A 260 -20.16 7.57 -14.68
CA ARG A 260 -19.28 6.52 -14.21
C ARG A 260 -19.16 6.49 -12.67
N ASN A 261 -18.97 7.65 -12.05
CA ASN A 261 -18.85 7.74 -10.59
C ASN A 261 -20.16 7.33 -9.89
N VAL A 262 -21.30 7.78 -10.40
CA VAL A 262 -22.62 7.39 -9.87
C VAL A 262 -22.89 5.90 -10.09
N SER A 263 -22.46 5.34 -11.22
CA SER A 263 -22.53 3.90 -11.50
C SER A 263 -21.72 3.10 -10.49
N ALA A 264 -20.48 3.52 -10.20
CA ALA A 264 -19.64 2.89 -9.17
C ALA A 264 -20.28 2.96 -7.78
N ASP A 265 -20.84 4.12 -7.39
CA ASP A 265 -21.58 4.28 -6.14
C ASP A 265 -22.79 3.34 -6.08
N MET A 266 -23.59 3.25 -7.15
CA MET A 266 -24.74 2.37 -7.23
C MET A 266 -24.37 0.91 -7.02
N MET A 267 -23.34 0.44 -7.72
CA MET A 267 -22.82 -0.92 -7.62
C MET A 267 -22.21 -1.21 -6.24
N MET A 268 -21.58 -0.22 -5.62
CA MET A 268 -21.07 -0.30 -4.26
C MET A 268 -22.22 -0.44 -3.25
N ILE A 269 -23.32 0.32 -3.41
CA ILE A 269 -24.46 0.30 -2.50
C ILE A 269 -25.22 -1.03 -2.61
N TRP A 270 -25.71 -1.41 -3.81
CA TRP A 270 -26.49 -2.63 -4.00
C TRP A 270 -26.32 -3.19 -5.42
N PRO A 271 -25.34 -4.10 -5.68
CA PRO A 271 -25.05 -4.62 -7.01
C PRO A 271 -26.13 -5.55 -7.59
N ASP A 272 -26.97 -6.13 -6.71
CA ASP A 272 -28.02 -7.06 -7.12
C ASP A 272 -29.37 -6.36 -7.40
N LEU A 273 -29.34 -5.05 -7.65
CA LEU A 273 -30.52 -4.31 -8.10
C LEU A 273 -30.80 -4.66 -9.57
N ASP A 274 -32.06 -4.98 -9.87
CA ASP A 274 -32.49 -5.35 -11.21
C ASP A 274 -32.10 -4.29 -12.25
N GLY A 275 -31.39 -4.72 -13.30
CA GLY A 275 -30.90 -3.87 -14.37
C GLY A 275 -29.72 -2.93 -14.01
N ALA A 276 -29.23 -2.96 -12.78
CA ALA A 276 -28.12 -2.11 -12.36
C ALA A 276 -26.81 -2.48 -13.05
N ARG A 277 -26.53 -3.76 -13.16
CA ARG A 277 -25.30 -4.29 -13.78
C ARG A 277 -25.28 -3.97 -15.27
N GLU A 278 -26.36 -4.28 -15.98
CA GLU A 278 -26.49 -4.00 -17.43
C GLU A 278 -26.35 -2.49 -17.72
N LEU A 279 -26.93 -1.63 -16.87
CA LEU A 279 -26.80 -0.18 -17.03
C LEU A 279 -25.37 0.30 -16.76
N ALA A 280 -24.72 -0.24 -15.74
CA ALA A 280 -23.32 0.07 -15.41
C ALA A 280 -22.36 -0.33 -16.53
N GLU A 281 -22.47 -1.57 -17.03
CA GLU A 281 -21.67 -2.07 -18.15
C GLU A 281 -21.97 -1.33 -19.46
N GLY A 282 -23.24 -1.06 -19.74
CA GLY A 282 -23.68 -0.25 -20.88
C GLY A 282 -23.07 1.15 -20.89
N THR A 283 -22.96 1.78 -19.70
CA THR A 283 -22.32 3.09 -19.54
C THR A 283 -20.84 3.03 -19.93
N VAL A 284 -20.12 2.03 -19.43
CA VAL A 284 -18.69 1.86 -19.75
C VAL A 284 -18.48 1.55 -21.23
N ARG A 285 -19.33 0.72 -21.83
CA ARG A 285 -19.22 0.35 -23.26
C ARG A 285 -19.55 1.51 -24.19
N SER A 286 -20.53 2.36 -23.83
CA SER A 286 -20.92 3.48 -24.69
C SER A 286 -19.87 4.59 -24.73
N TYR A 287 -19.17 4.82 -23.63
CA TYR A 287 -18.10 5.81 -23.53
C TYR A 287 -17.07 5.36 -22.47
N PRO A 288 -16.06 4.57 -22.88
CA PRO A 288 -15.11 4.00 -21.94
C PRO A 288 -14.19 5.07 -21.38
N ILE A 289 -14.22 5.23 -20.04
CA ILE A 289 -13.37 6.14 -19.28
C ILE A 289 -12.51 5.30 -18.34
N ALA A 290 -11.18 5.41 -18.46
CA ALA A 290 -10.23 4.85 -17.51
C ALA A 290 -9.85 5.91 -16.47
N VAL A 291 -9.87 5.55 -15.18
CA VAL A 291 -9.40 6.41 -14.09
C VAL A 291 -8.24 5.72 -13.39
N VAL A 292 -7.07 6.36 -13.39
CA VAL A 292 -5.84 5.87 -12.80
C VAL A 292 -5.50 6.71 -11.57
N GLY A 293 -5.40 6.05 -10.41
CA GLY A 293 -4.88 6.68 -9.21
C GLY A 293 -3.36 6.80 -9.32
N VAL A 294 -2.82 7.96 -9.03
CA VAL A 294 -1.38 8.23 -9.09
C VAL A 294 -0.90 8.94 -7.84
N THR A 295 0.34 8.66 -7.42
CA THR A 295 0.99 9.28 -6.27
C THR A 295 1.94 10.42 -6.66
N GLN A 296 2.26 10.52 -7.95
CA GLN A 296 3.15 11.54 -8.51
C GLN A 296 2.46 12.24 -9.68
N ARG A 297 2.51 13.57 -9.66
CA ARG A 297 1.93 14.43 -10.71
C ARG A 297 2.91 14.58 -11.86
N VAL A 298 2.37 14.68 -13.07
CA VAL A 298 3.15 15.00 -14.26
C VAL A 298 3.24 16.53 -14.43
N ASN A 299 4.47 17.04 -14.63
CA ASN A 299 4.70 18.42 -15.05
C ASN A 299 4.81 18.50 -16.57
N THR A 300 5.78 17.80 -17.12
CA THR A 300 6.02 17.77 -18.58
C THR A 300 6.10 16.30 -19.01
N PRO A 301 5.15 15.83 -19.83
CA PRO A 301 5.18 14.45 -20.33
C PRO A 301 6.42 14.24 -21.21
N ASP A 302 7.18 13.16 -20.93
CA ASP A 302 8.32 12.74 -21.73
C ASP A 302 8.57 11.23 -21.53
N PRO A 303 8.26 10.38 -22.52
CA PRO A 303 8.41 8.92 -22.42
C PRO A 303 9.87 8.46 -22.29
N LEU A 304 10.82 9.35 -22.58
CA LEU A 304 12.25 9.04 -22.53
C LEU A 304 12.89 9.45 -21.19
N LYS A 305 12.17 10.11 -20.28
CA LYS A 305 12.69 10.45 -18.94
C LYS A 305 12.98 9.18 -18.14
N ILE A 306 14.18 9.10 -17.55
CA ILE A 306 14.59 7.95 -16.74
C ILE A 306 14.46 8.21 -15.24
N ASP A 307 14.47 9.47 -14.83
CA ASP A 307 14.46 9.96 -13.45
C ASP A 307 13.11 10.58 -13.03
N ASP A 308 12.13 10.60 -13.92
CA ASP A 308 10.79 11.12 -13.65
C ASP A 308 9.74 10.10 -14.10
N TRP A 309 9.23 9.35 -13.15
CA TRP A 309 8.23 8.32 -13.40
C TRP A 309 6.93 8.88 -13.96
N ALA A 310 6.45 10.00 -13.43
CA ALA A 310 5.19 10.61 -13.88
C ALA A 310 5.32 11.17 -15.31
N ALA A 311 6.44 11.83 -15.62
CA ALA A 311 6.72 12.29 -16.99
C ALA A 311 6.78 11.12 -17.98
N ARG A 312 7.48 10.04 -17.61
CA ARG A 312 7.62 8.84 -18.43
C ARG A 312 6.27 8.14 -18.64
N ARG A 313 5.45 8.01 -17.59
CA ARG A 313 4.12 7.42 -17.64
C ARG A 313 3.21 8.19 -18.58
N ALA A 314 2.97 9.46 -18.30
CA ALA A 314 2.08 10.31 -19.10
C ALA A 314 2.64 10.60 -20.50
N GLY A 315 3.96 10.64 -20.64
CA GLY A 315 4.63 10.80 -21.93
C GLY A 315 4.22 9.75 -22.94
N ARG A 316 3.97 8.52 -22.50
CA ARG A 316 3.49 7.43 -23.39
C ARG A 316 2.13 7.72 -24.02
N LEU A 317 1.30 8.54 -23.38
CA LEU A 317 0.00 8.97 -23.91
C LEU A 317 0.11 10.10 -24.93
N THR A 318 1.06 11.01 -24.74
CA THR A 318 1.08 12.30 -25.46
C THR A 318 2.22 12.45 -26.44
N GLU A 319 3.23 11.59 -26.35
CA GLU A 319 4.41 11.64 -27.19
C GLU A 319 4.76 10.24 -27.74
N ARG A 320 5.44 10.23 -28.89
CA ARG A 320 5.99 9.00 -29.47
C ARG A 320 7.46 9.23 -29.81
N SER A 321 8.23 8.17 -29.77
CA SER A 321 9.61 8.18 -30.28
C SER A 321 9.71 7.39 -31.60
N LEU A 322 10.72 7.72 -32.39
CA LEU A 322 10.96 7.02 -33.65
C LEU A 322 11.12 5.52 -33.45
N VAL A 323 11.83 5.15 -32.37
CA VAL A 323 11.96 3.77 -31.93
C VAL A 323 11.61 3.70 -30.44
N GLU A 324 10.78 2.75 -30.07
CA GLU A 324 10.26 2.55 -28.72
C GLU A 324 10.76 1.23 -28.14
N PHE A 325 11.20 1.27 -26.89
CA PHE A 325 11.58 0.09 -26.12
C PHE A 325 10.32 -0.68 -25.69
N VAL A 326 10.29 -1.99 -25.92
CA VAL A 326 9.13 -2.85 -25.64
C VAL A 326 9.36 -3.69 -24.37
N SER A 327 10.50 -4.40 -24.31
CA SER A 327 10.83 -5.28 -23.20
C SER A 327 12.32 -5.56 -23.11
N PRO A 328 12.86 -5.86 -21.91
CA PRO A 328 14.25 -6.27 -21.76
C PRO A 328 14.50 -7.66 -22.33
N SER A 329 15.75 -7.93 -22.75
CA SER A 329 16.24 -9.22 -23.18
C SER A 329 17.73 -9.39 -22.77
N PRO A 330 18.27 -10.63 -22.68
CA PRO A 330 19.65 -10.89 -22.23
C PRO A 330 20.75 -10.27 -23.10
N GLU A 331 20.45 -9.98 -24.35
CA GLU A 331 21.36 -9.34 -25.32
C GLU A 331 20.72 -8.09 -25.92
N GLY A 332 20.34 -7.16 -25.01
CA GLY A 332 19.63 -5.95 -25.32
C GLY A 332 18.11 -6.15 -25.41
N GLY A 333 17.38 -5.05 -25.34
CA GLY A 333 15.94 -5.08 -25.37
C GLY A 333 15.35 -5.24 -26.77
N TYR A 334 14.06 -5.53 -26.80
CA TYR A 334 13.27 -5.49 -28.02
C TYR A 334 12.77 -4.07 -28.28
N TYR A 335 12.80 -3.69 -29.55
CA TYR A 335 12.38 -2.38 -30.00
C TYR A 335 11.35 -2.48 -31.11
N THR A 336 10.49 -1.48 -31.19
CA THR A 336 9.52 -1.31 -32.26
C THR A 336 9.48 0.13 -32.75
N SER A 337 8.86 0.39 -33.87
CA SER A 337 8.58 1.73 -34.35
C SER A 337 7.07 1.94 -34.47
N PRO A 338 6.53 3.10 -34.11
CA PRO A 338 5.13 3.42 -34.38
C PRO A 338 4.79 3.42 -35.85
N PHE A 339 5.80 3.53 -36.73
CA PHE A 339 5.64 3.52 -38.18
C PHE A 339 5.74 2.12 -38.80
N GLY A 340 6.24 1.13 -38.08
CA GLY A 340 6.43 -0.23 -38.65
C GLY A 340 7.36 -1.09 -37.81
N SER A 341 8.11 -2.00 -38.45
CA SER A 341 9.17 -2.76 -37.79
C SER A 341 10.54 -2.10 -37.97
N VAL A 342 11.43 -2.36 -37.02
CA VAL A 342 12.84 -2.02 -37.07
C VAL A 342 13.63 -3.26 -36.69
N GLU A 343 14.57 -3.67 -37.56
CA GLU A 343 15.34 -4.90 -37.42
C GLU A 343 16.81 -4.64 -37.73
N LYS A 344 17.70 -5.28 -36.96
CA LYS A 344 19.14 -5.25 -37.22
C LYS A 344 19.60 -6.54 -37.91
N SER A 345 20.65 -6.43 -38.71
CA SER A 345 21.29 -7.59 -39.32
C SER A 345 22.06 -8.42 -38.25
N ASP A 346 22.29 -9.70 -38.55
CA ASP A 346 23.03 -10.62 -37.68
C ASP A 346 24.50 -10.20 -37.45
N ASP A 347 25.10 -9.49 -38.41
CA ASP A 347 26.45 -8.94 -38.31
C ASP A 347 26.50 -7.57 -37.62
N TYR A 348 25.34 -7.04 -37.18
CA TYR A 348 25.19 -5.72 -36.53
C TYR A 348 25.67 -4.52 -37.38
N ARG A 349 25.69 -4.68 -38.73
CA ARG A 349 26.16 -3.63 -39.65
C ARG A 349 25.06 -2.93 -40.43
N HIS A 350 23.85 -3.45 -40.37
CA HIS A 350 22.70 -2.88 -41.07
C HIS A 350 21.50 -2.77 -40.12
N LEU A 351 20.71 -1.72 -40.34
CA LEU A 351 19.42 -1.51 -39.68
C LEU A 351 18.37 -1.33 -40.76
N TYR A 352 17.30 -2.12 -40.68
CA TYR A 352 16.21 -2.14 -41.66
C TYR A 352 14.95 -1.56 -41.05
N PHE A 353 14.30 -0.63 -41.71
CA PHE A 353 12.95 -0.19 -41.39
C PHE A 353 11.99 -0.71 -42.45
N GLN A 354 10.90 -1.34 -42.02
CA GLN A 354 9.76 -1.67 -42.86
C GLN A 354 8.55 -0.85 -42.36
N LEU A 355 8.20 0.19 -43.13
CA LEU A 355 7.09 1.08 -42.81
C LEU A 355 5.75 0.43 -43.16
N ARG A 356 4.74 0.63 -42.30
CA ARG A 356 3.38 0.13 -42.53
C ARG A 356 2.61 1.07 -43.47
N ALA A 357 1.86 0.51 -44.37
CA ALA A 357 0.84 1.26 -45.08
C ALA A 357 -0.28 1.65 -44.10
N ASN A 358 -0.59 2.94 -43.98
CA ASN A 358 -1.67 3.39 -43.15
C ASN A 358 -3.01 3.31 -43.91
N SER A 359 -4.00 2.63 -43.32
CA SER A 359 -5.36 2.49 -43.88
C SER A 359 -6.14 3.84 -43.96
N ARG A 360 -5.64 4.91 -43.31
CA ARG A 360 -6.26 6.24 -43.30
C ARG A 360 -5.54 7.33 -44.09
N GLY A 361 -4.54 6.96 -44.90
CA GLY A 361 -3.92 7.88 -45.86
C GLY A 361 -2.76 8.75 -45.37
N VAL A 362 -2.52 8.84 -44.04
CA VAL A 362 -1.35 9.55 -43.49
C VAL A 362 -0.21 8.52 -43.34
N ARG A 363 0.69 8.51 -44.29
CA ARG A 363 1.80 7.54 -44.32
C ARG A 363 3.12 8.28 -44.27
N LEU A 364 3.96 7.96 -43.30
CA LEU A 364 5.36 8.33 -43.37
C LEU A 364 6.00 7.58 -44.52
N SER A 365 6.56 8.28 -45.48
CA SER A 365 7.33 7.67 -46.58
C SER A 365 8.74 7.35 -46.11
N SER A 366 9.35 6.38 -46.77
CA SER A 366 10.75 6.05 -46.57
C SER A 366 11.69 7.23 -46.88
N TYR A 367 11.32 8.13 -47.80
CA TYR A 367 12.06 9.34 -48.10
C TYR A 367 12.05 10.32 -46.92
N GLU A 368 10.89 10.62 -46.32
CA GLU A 368 10.77 11.52 -45.14
C GLU A 368 11.52 10.96 -43.92
N LEU A 369 11.47 9.64 -43.71
CA LEU A 369 12.27 8.99 -42.68
C LEU A 369 13.76 9.07 -43.02
N GLY A 370 14.15 8.87 -44.26
CA GLY A 370 15.53 9.02 -44.71
C GLY A 370 16.08 10.41 -44.48
N ASP A 371 15.32 11.44 -44.82
CA ASP A 371 15.68 12.84 -44.57
C ASP A 371 15.90 13.12 -43.09
N TRP A 372 15.02 12.57 -42.20
CA TRP A 372 15.22 12.73 -40.76
C TRP A 372 16.47 12.01 -40.26
N LEU A 373 16.72 10.77 -40.68
CA LEU A 373 17.91 10.01 -40.31
C LEU A 373 19.20 10.75 -40.75
N LEU A 374 19.19 11.37 -41.91
CA LEU A 374 20.29 12.21 -42.41
C LEU A 374 20.42 13.51 -41.63
N ALA A 375 19.32 14.21 -41.36
CA ALA A 375 19.32 15.43 -40.53
C ALA A 375 19.87 15.20 -39.11
N MET A 376 19.64 14.01 -38.55
CA MET A 376 20.25 13.65 -37.24
C MET A 376 21.74 13.33 -37.35
N ALA A 377 22.26 13.04 -38.52
CA ALA A 377 23.68 12.78 -38.75
C ALA A 377 24.46 14.01 -39.20
N ASP A 378 23.79 15.11 -39.59
CA ASP A 378 24.39 16.35 -40.05
C ASP A 378 24.96 17.18 -38.86
N PRO A 379 26.31 17.35 -38.77
CA PRO A 379 26.93 18.08 -37.65
C PRO A 379 26.53 19.56 -37.56
N ASP A 380 26.16 20.17 -38.66
CA ASP A 380 25.80 21.57 -38.78
C ASP A 380 24.29 21.80 -38.64
N GLY A 381 23.52 20.72 -38.60
CA GLY A 381 22.06 20.76 -38.53
C GLY A 381 21.52 20.93 -37.13
N PRO A 382 20.32 21.53 -36.97
CA PRO A 382 19.69 21.75 -35.66
C PRO A 382 19.25 20.46 -34.99
N HIS A 383 19.15 19.34 -35.74
CA HIS A 383 18.71 18.05 -35.26
C HIS A 383 19.87 17.07 -34.98
N TYR A 384 21.12 17.56 -35.05
CA TYR A 384 22.32 16.74 -34.89
C TYR A 384 22.28 15.87 -33.62
N ARG A 385 22.56 14.57 -33.80
CA ARG A 385 22.68 13.56 -32.74
C ARG A 385 24.06 12.89 -32.85
N LYS A 386 25.03 13.39 -32.07
CA LYS A 386 26.42 12.91 -32.11
C LYS A 386 26.55 11.39 -32.09
N ARG A 387 25.71 10.69 -31.28
CA ARG A 387 25.77 9.23 -31.16
C ARG A 387 25.27 8.51 -32.40
N TRP A 388 24.22 9.04 -33.04
CA TRP A 388 23.71 8.52 -34.31
C TRP A 388 24.72 8.80 -35.43
N ALA A 389 25.18 10.00 -35.57
CA ALA A 389 26.18 10.41 -36.57
C ALA A 389 27.49 9.61 -36.50
N ALA A 390 27.89 9.18 -35.29
CA ALA A 390 29.08 8.37 -35.09
C ALA A 390 28.96 6.95 -35.64
N VAL A 391 27.76 6.42 -35.81
CA VAL A 391 27.52 5.04 -36.28
C VAL A 391 26.90 4.96 -37.66
N ALA A 392 26.04 5.91 -38.05
CA ALA A 392 25.43 5.94 -39.37
C ALA A 392 26.47 6.23 -40.46
N GLU A 393 26.52 5.40 -41.49
CA GLU A 393 27.39 5.57 -42.66
C GLU A 393 26.60 6.02 -43.89
N ARG A 394 25.53 5.29 -44.20
CA ARG A 394 24.69 5.53 -45.37
C ARG A 394 23.24 5.21 -45.07
N VAL A 395 22.34 6.02 -45.56
CA VAL A 395 20.90 5.77 -45.57
C VAL A 395 20.50 5.49 -47.04
N GLU A 396 19.90 4.32 -47.25
CA GLU A 396 19.46 3.89 -48.58
C GLU A 396 17.96 3.62 -48.56
N VAL A 397 17.22 4.34 -49.36
CA VAL A 397 15.80 4.12 -49.60
C VAL A 397 15.66 3.03 -50.68
N GLU A 398 15.16 1.86 -50.29
CA GLU A 398 14.99 0.73 -51.22
C GLU A 398 13.68 0.87 -52.02
N ASP A 399 12.61 1.28 -51.30
CA ASP A 399 11.30 1.58 -51.91
C ASP A 399 10.51 2.53 -50.99
N ASP A 400 9.25 2.84 -51.32
CA ASP A 400 8.37 3.73 -50.56
C ASP A 400 8.13 3.34 -49.08
N THR A 401 8.48 2.09 -48.72
CA THR A 401 8.22 1.51 -47.40
C THR A 401 9.45 0.97 -46.69
N ARG A 402 10.57 0.88 -47.44
CA ARG A 402 11.78 0.22 -46.92
C ARG A 402 12.97 1.16 -46.94
N ILE A 403 13.67 1.19 -45.80
CA ILE A 403 14.95 1.88 -45.64
C ILE A 403 15.96 0.90 -45.06
N ARG A 404 17.16 0.92 -45.62
CA ARG A 404 18.35 0.31 -45.06
C ARG A 404 19.31 1.40 -44.60
N VAL A 405 19.84 1.25 -43.38
CA VAL A 405 20.93 2.07 -42.89
C VAL A 405 22.17 1.21 -42.74
N ASP A 406 23.24 1.59 -43.43
CA ASP A 406 24.54 0.96 -43.28
C ASP A 406 25.30 1.63 -42.15
N LEU A 407 25.95 0.84 -41.30
CA LEU A 407 26.68 1.32 -40.13
C LEU A 407 28.20 1.25 -40.37
N ARG A 408 28.92 2.31 -39.95
CA ARG A 408 30.40 2.42 -40.10
C ARG A 408 31.13 1.27 -39.42
N LYS A 409 30.57 0.73 -38.37
CA LYS A 409 31.05 -0.44 -37.63
C LYS A 409 29.86 -1.20 -37.07
N ALA A 410 30.08 -2.44 -36.68
CA ALA A 410 29.07 -3.20 -35.98
C ALA A 410 28.62 -2.47 -34.70
N ASP A 411 27.32 -2.36 -34.47
CA ASP A 411 26.70 -1.80 -33.29
C ASP A 411 25.64 -2.79 -32.79
N VAL A 412 25.78 -3.26 -31.56
CA VAL A 412 24.90 -4.29 -31.02
C VAL A 412 23.47 -3.82 -30.78
N LEU A 413 23.23 -2.51 -30.60
CA LEU A 413 21.92 -1.89 -30.39
C LEU A 413 21.75 -0.56 -31.12
N PRO A 414 21.84 -0.58 -32.48
CA PRO A 414 21.72 0.64 -33.27
C PRO A 414 20.33 1.26 -33.13
N GLU A 415 19.26 0.45 -33.01
CA GLU A 415 17.89 0.88 -32.78
C GLU A 415 17.73 1.68 -31.50
N GLY A 416 18.45 1.34 -30.44
CA GLY A 416 18.41 2.07 -29.17
C GLY A 416 18.89 3.52 -29.26
N ARG A 417 19.73 3.84 -30.27
CA ARG A 417 20.20 5.21 -30.54
C ARG A 417 19.13 6.10 -31.17
N LEU A 418 18.10 5.49 -31.71
CA LEU A 418 16.98 6.13 -32.39
C LEU A 418 15.77 6.34 -31.45
N ARG A 419 15.95 6.17 -30.15
CA ARG A 419 14.97 6.59 -29.14
C ARG A 419 14.96 8.12 -29.02
N VAL A 420 14.37 8.77 -30.03
CA VAL A 420 14.24 10.23 -30.14
C VAL A 420 12.77 10.59 -30.31
N LEU A 421 12.34 11.70 -29.70
CA LEU A 421 10.95 12.13 -29.81
C LEU A 421 10.62 12.58 -31.23
N LEU A 422 9.48 12.15 -31.74
CA LEU A 422 8.98 12.56 -33.06
C LEU A 422 8.73 14.08 -33.10
N SER A 423 8.26 14.66 -31.98
CA SER A 423 8.05 16.10 -31.84
C SER A 423 9.33 16.95 -31.98
N SER A 424 10.51 16.31 -31.90
CA SER A 424 11.79 17.01 -32.07
C SER A 424 12.15 17.30 -33.54
N TYR A 425 11.35 16.82 -34.50
CA TYR A 425 11.57 17.06 -35.94
C TYR A 425 10.31 17.67 -36.58
N PRO A 426 10.24 19.01 -36.71
CA PRO A 426 9.05 19.72 -37.21
C PRO A 426 8.50 19.27 -38.54
N PRO A 427 9.31 18.83 -39.54
CA PRO A 427 8.77 18.34 -40.79
C PRO A 427 7.80 17.16 -40.64
N LEU A 428 7.86 16.40 -39.54
CA LEU A 428 6.93 15.30 -39.25
C LEU A 428 5.73 15.70 -38.41
N ALA A 429 5.43 16.99 -38.19
CA ALA A 429 4.40 17.47 -37.26
C ALA A 429 3.00 16.87 -37.52
N GLU A 430 2.60 16.69 -38.79
CA GLU A 430 1.32 16.07 -39.13
C GLU A 430 1.29 14.59 -38.77
N HIS A 431 2.37 13.86 -39.04
CA HIS A 431 2.51 12.46 -38.65
C HIS A 431 2.50 12.29 -37.15
N VAL A 432 3.20 13.18 -36.43
CA VAL A 432 3.22 13.21 -34.96
C VAL A 432 1.81 13.37 -34.39
N ALA A 433 0.98 14.26 -34.94
CA ALA A 433 -0.37 14.50 -34.48
C ALA A 433 -1.24 13.22 -34.60
N SER A 434 -1.08 12.45 -35.70
CA SER A 434 -1.80 11.18 -35.89
C SER A 434 -1.27 10.03 -35.04
N MET A 435 -0.03 10.10 -34.56
CA MET A 435 0.60 9.06 -33.76
C MET A 435 0.40 9.21 -32.26
N ARG A 436 0.02 10.40 -31.79
CA ARG A 436 -0.26 10.65 -30.36
C ARG A 436 -1.59 9.99 -29.98
N PRO A 437 -1.60 9.02 -29.06
CA PRO A 437 -2.85 8.36 -28.68
C PRO A 437 -3.84 9.31 -28.00
N TYR A 438 -3.33 10.21 -27.17
CA TYR A 438 -4.14 11.14 -26.36
C TYR A 438 -3.54 12.54 -26.38
N SER A 439 -4.38 13.51 -25.99
CA SER A 439 -3.98 14.90 -25.73
C SER A 439 -4.48 15.34 -24.34
N ILE A 440 -3.67 16.11 -23.62
CA ILE A 440 -4.07 16.72 -22.34
C ILE A 440 -5.12 17.80 -22.65
N LYS A 441 -6.27 17.70 -22.00
CA LYS A 441 -7.35 18.70 -22.09
C LYS A 441 -7.50 19.50 -20.82
N GLU A 442 -7.12 18.91 -19.68
CA GLU A 442 -7.22 19.55 -18.37
C GLU A 442 -6.08 19.08 -17.48
N ASN A 443 -5.48 19.99 -16.73
CA ASN A 443 -4.45 19.70 -15.75
C ASN A 443 -4.70 20.54 -14.51
N THR A 444 -5.29 19.92 -13.49
CA THR A 444 -5.67 20.55 -12.22
C THR A 444 -4.81 20.01 -11.08
N GLU A 445 -5.02 20.53 -9.87
CA GLU A 445 -4.37 19.95 -8.68
C GLU A 445 -4.89 18.56 -8.32
N GLU A 446 -6.09 18.20 -8.72
CA GLU A 446 -6.74 16.92 -8.37
C GLU A 446 -6.53 15.84 -9.43
N HIS A 447 -6.54 16.25 -10.71
CA HIS A 447 -6.42 15.30 -11.82
C HIS A 447 -5.85 15.91 -13.09
N VAL A 448 -5.37 15.03 -13.97
CA VAL A 448 -5.06 15.33 -15.36
C VAL A 448 -6.02 14.55 -16.25
N ARG A 449 -6.69 15.23 -17.17
CA ARG A 449 -7.61 14.63 -18.14
C ARG A 449 -6.92 14.51 -19.50
N PHE A 450 -6.88 13.30 -20.01
CA PHE A 450 -6.42 12.96 -21.35
C PHE A 450 -7.62 12.55 -22.19
N VAL A 451 -7.72 13.10 -23.38
CA VAL A 451 -8.77 12.75 -24.34
C VAL A 451 -8.12 12.07 -25.55
N ARG A 452 -8.71 10.97 -25.97
CA ARG A 452 -8.24 10.24 -27.13
C ARG A 452 -8.22 11.11 -28.39
N ASN A 453 -7.14 11.05 -29.12
CA ASN A 453 -7.07 11.70 -30.40
C ASN A 453 -7.89 10.91 -31.44
N PRO A 454 -8.90 11.52 -32.08
CA PRO A 454 -9.77 10.82 -33.04
C PRO A 454 -9.04 10.32 -34.29
N THR A 455 -7.88 10.92 -34.61
CA THR A 455 -7.03 10.52 -35.73
C THR A 455 -5.99 9.46 -35.34
N ALA A 456 -5.86 9.13 -34.04
CA ALA A 456 -4.91 8.13 -33.59
C ALA A 456 -5.22 6.76 -34.17
N ILE A 457 -4.17 6.09 -34.64
CA ILE A 457 -4.24 4.72 -35.12
C ILE A 457 -4.42 3.82 -33.91
N SER A 458 -5.53 3.08 -33.85
CA SER A 458 -5.78 2.07 -32.84
C SER A 458 -5.90 0.70 -33.48
N GLN A 459 -5.32 -0.29 -32.83
CA GLN A 459 -5.51 -1.71 -33.16
C GLN A 459 -6.53 -2.37 -32.24
N GLY A 460 -6.91 -1.72 -31.13
CA GLY A 460 -7.83 -2.25 -30.14
C GLY A 460 -9.31 -2.05 -30.49
N VAL A 461 -10.17 -2.93 -29.96
CA VAL A 461 -11.61 -2.97 -30.29
C VAL A 461 -12.35 -1.77 -29.67
N ASN A 462 -12.03 -1.33 -28.46
CA ASN A 462 -12.68 -0.19 -27.81
C ASN A 462 -11.80 0.41 -26.69
N PRO A 463 -10.67 1.05 -27.03
CA PRO A 463 -9.81 1.65 -26.02
C PRO A 463 -10.48 2.85 -25.33
N PRO A 464 -10.02 3.27 -24.15
CA PRO A 464 -10.61 4.37 -23.42
C PRO A 464 -10.73 5.65 -24.25
N ALA A 465 -11.93 6.23 -24.31
CA ALA A 465 -12.17 7.53 -24.95
C ALA A 465 -11.54 8.68 -24.16
N GLU A 466 -11.55 8.55 -22.83
CA GLU A 466 -10.90 9.47 -21.92
C GLU A 466 -10.12 8.69 -20.86
N LEU A 467 -9.04 9.31 -20.37
CA LEU A 467 -8.27 8.81 -19.26
C LEU A 467 -8.06 9.94 -18.24
N TYR A 468 -8.26 9.63 -16.98
CA TYR A 468 -8.03 10.55 -15.87
C TYR A 468 -6.91 10.00 -14.99
N GLU A 469 -5.85 10.76 -14.79
CA GLU A 469 -4.90 10.53 -13.69
C GLU A 469 -5.37 11.31 -12.47
N ARG A 470 -5.87 10.63 -11.44
CA ARG A 470 -6.30 11.23 -10.18
C ARG A 470 -5.19 11.14 -9.14
N PHE A 471 -4.82 12.28 -8.56
CA PHE A 471 -3.77 12.34 -7.55
C PHE A 471 -4.27 11.90 -6.18
N TYR A 472 -3.48 11.07 -5.51
CA TYR A 472 -3.70 10.59 -4.15
C TYR A 472 -2.47 10.83 -3.27
N ALA A 473 -2.63 11.61 -2.20
CA ALA A 473 -1.62 11.77 -1.17
C ALA A 473 -1.64 10.63 -0.14
N ASN A 474 -2.78 9.91 -0.03
CA ASN A 474 -3.02 8.82 0.91
C ASN A 474 -3.29 7.52 0.15
N PHE A 475 -2.48 6.49 0.43
CA PHE A 475 -2.60 5.19 -0.21
C PHE A 475 -3.89 4.45 0.18
N ASP A 476 -4.28 4.48 1.47
CA ASP A 476 -5.47 3.77 1.94
C ASP A 476 -6.73 4.27 1.22
N LYS A 477 -6.81 5.60 0.99
CA LYS A 477 -7.90 6.19 0.23
C LYS A 477 -7.86 5.78 -1.24
N ALA A 478 -6.68 5.70 -1.84
CA ALA A 478 -6.52 5.24 -3.21
C ALA A 478 -6.95 3.78 -3.37
N LEU A 479 -6.55 2.92 -2.42
CA LEU A 479 -6.93 1.50 -2.39
C LEU A 479 -8.44 1.31 -2.17
N GLU A 480 -9.03 2.12 -1.28
CA GLU A 480 -10.47 2.15 -1.08
C GLU A 480 -11.21 2.51 -2.39
N ASP A 481 -10.78 3.58 -3.06
CA ASP A 481 -11.37 4.01 -4.33
C ASP A 481 -11.15 2.99 -5.46
N LEU A 482 -10.05 2.24 -5.45
CA LEU A 482 -9.81 1.12 -6.34
C LEU A 482 -10.83 -0.01 -6.10
N ARG A 483 -11.00 -0.43 -4.85
CA ARG A 483 -11.95 -1.48 -4.48
C ARG A 483 -13.40 -1.11 -4.79
N TYR A 484 -13.75 0.15 -4.61
CA TYR A 484 -15.09 0.66 -4.91
C TYR A 484 -15.31 1.02 -6.38
N GLY A 485 -14.31 0.85 -7.24
CA GLY A 485 -14.43 1.13 -8.67
C GLY A 485 -14.47 2.61 -9.03
N ARG A 486 -14.08 3.50 -8.14
CA ARG A 486 -13.91 4.92 -8.43
C ARG A 486 -12.64 5.19 -9.23
N ILE A 487 -11.63 4.35 -9.08
CA ILE A 487 -10.49 4.23 -9.97
C ILE A 487 -10.39 2.79 -10.48
N ASP A 488 -9.75 2.60 -11.61
CA ASP A 488 -9.58 1.31 -12.26
C ASP A 488 -8.22 0.69 -11.98
N ILE A 489 -7.21 1.56 -11.90
CA ILE A 489 -5.81 1.20 -11.69
C ILE A 489 -5.22 2.14 -10.65
N LEU A 490 -4.31 1.63 -9.83
CA LEU A 490 -3.45 2.39 -8.94
C LEU A 490 -2.01 2.18 -9.34
N ASP A 491 -1.37 3.24 -9.83
CA ASP A 491 0.01 3.21 -10.29
C ASP A 491 1.00 3.39 -9.16
N ARG A 492 2.09 2.64 -9.20
CA ARG A 492 3.25 2.74 -8.34
C ARG A 492 2.92 2.67 -6.86
N LEU A 493 2.63 1.46 -6.40
CA LEU A 493 2.35 1.17 -4.99
C LEU A 493 3.57 1.41 -4.10
N PHE A 494 3.33 1.82 -2.86
CA PHE A 494 4.41 1.88 -1.88
C PHE A 494 4.86 0.45 -1.51
N PRO A 495 6.17 0.18 -1.31
CA PRO A 495 6.68 -1.19 -1.14
C PRO A 495 6.03 -1.98 0.00
N ALA A 496 5.84 -1.38 1.18
CA ALA A 496 5.18 -2.05 2.30
C ALA A 496 3.71 -2.40 1.99
N ASP A 497 2.99 -1.50 1.33
CA ASP A 497 1.59 -1.71 0.95
C ASP A 497 1.49 -2.83 -0.11
N THR A 498 2.44 -2.88 -1.04
CA THR A 498 2.55 -3.96 -2.04
C THR A 498 2.76 -5.31 -1.37
N ALA A 499 3.72 -5.40 -0.46
CA ALA A 499 4.04 -6.63 0.23
C ALA A 499 2.83 -7.16 1.02
N LYS A 500 2.12 -6.25 1.71
CA LYS A 500 0.89 -6.57 2.43
C LYS A 500 -0.22 -7.08 1.50
N LEU A 501 -0.48 -6.40 0.38
CA LEU A 501 -1.50 -6.83 -0.58
C LEU A 501 -1.22 -8.20 -1.18
N LEU A 502 0.06 -8.53 -1.45
CA LEU A 502 0.46 -9.83 -1.98
C LEU A 502 0.33 -10.94 -0.92
N GLU A 503 0.61 -10.64 0.36
CA GLU A 503 0.43 -11.59 1.47
C GLU A 503 -1.04 -11.84 1.78
N ASP A 504 -1.86 -10.80 1.81
CA ASP A 504 -3.30 -10.89 2.13
C ASP A 504 -4.08 -11.64 1.03
N GLY A 505 -3.54 -11.76 -0.18
CA GLY A 505 -4.17 -12.47 -1.30
C GLY A 505 -5.53 -11.89 -1.67
N ALA A 506 -5.67 -10.56 -1.68
CA ALA A 506 -6.93 -9.87 -1.93
C ALA A 506 -7.53 -10.27 -3.29
N ALA A 507 -8.66 -10.97 -3.27
CA ALA A 507 -9.33 -11.44 -4.49
C ALA A 507 -9.98 -10.32 -5.34
N ASP A 508 -10.12 -9.14 -4.74
CA ASP A 508 -10.77 -7.96 -5.32
C ASP A 508 -9.80 -7.02 -6.05
N VAL A 509 -8.48 -7.28 -5.94
CA VAL A 509 -7.42 -6.45 -6.53
C VAL A 509 -6.34 -7.34 -7.10
N VAL A 510 -5.94 -7.09 -8.35
CA VAL A 510 -4.82 -7.78 -9.02
C VAL A 510 -3.59 -6.89 -8.90
N VAL A 511 -2.50 -7.41 -8.31
CA VAL A 511 -1.23 -6.70 -8.14
C VAL A 511 -0.19 -7.27 -9.10
N LYS A 512 0.42 -6.41 -9.93
CA LYS A 512 1.41 -6.82 -10.94
C LYS A 512 2.69 -5.99 -10.85
N PRO A 513 3.87 -6.61 -11.05
CA PRO A 513 5.13 -5.89 -11.12
C PRO A 513 5.36 -5.24 -12.49
N TYR A 514 6.08 -4.12 -12.51
CA TYR A 514 6.70 -3.62 -13.73
C TYR A 514 7.93 -4.46 -14.13
N ALA A 515 8.23 -4.50 -15.42
CA ALA A 515 9.39 -5.24 -15.94
C ALA A 515 10.72 -4.63 -15.49
N LEU A 516 10.78 -3.31 -15.39
CA LEU A 516 12.01 -2.57 -15.11
C LEU A 516 12.04 -2.14 -13.63
N PRO A 517 13.11 -2.47 -12.90
CA PRO A 517 13.29 -1.97 -11.55
C PRO A 517 13.74 -0.51 -11.55
N THR A 518 13.46 0.19 -10.44
CA THR A 518 13.95 1.54 -10.18
C THR A 518 15.20 1.46 -9.30
N VAL A 519 16.30 2.09 -9.72
CA VAL A 519 17.53 2.22 -8.94
C VAL A 519 17.54 3.55 -8.20
N HIS A 520 17.93 3.52 -6.93
CA HIS A 520 18.01 4.70 -6.07
C HIS A 520 19.46 4.97 -5.69
N PHE A 521 19.88 6.22 -5.78
CA PHE A 521 21.25 6.65 -5.44
C PHE A 521 21.31 8.13 -5.10
N LEU A 522 22.43 8.58 -4.51
CA LEU A 522 22.72 10.00 -4.36
C LEU A 522 23.74 10.42 -5.42
N ALA A 523 23.36 11.38 -6.24
CA ALA A 523 24.27 12.09 -7.13
C ALA A 523 25.04 13.15 -6.33
N LEU A 524 26.34 13.37 -6.67
CA LEU A 524 27.24 14.23 -5.94
C LEU A 524 27.58 15.49 -6.74
N ASN A 525 27.37 16.67 -6.18
CA ASN A 525 27.79 17.93 -6.77
C ASN A 525 29.19 18.36 -6.25
N LYS A 526 30.21 17.76 -6.85
CA LYS A 526 31.60 17.99 -6.44
C LYS A 526 32.09 19.43 -6.65
N ASP A 527 31.44 20.20 -7.53
CA ASP A 527 31.83 21.57 -7.80
C ASP A 527 31.48 22.53 -6.67
N ARG A 528 30.40 22.20 -5.95
CA ARG A 528 29.88 23.06 -4.89
C ARG A 528 30.56 22.84 -3.54
N HIS A 529 31.00 21.61 -3.23
CA HIS A 529 31.54 21.28 -1.92
C HIS A 529 32.92 20.62 -2.04
N ALA A 530 33.96 21.24 -1.46
CA ALA A 530 35.34 20.79 -1.58
C ALA A 530 35.54 19.32 -1.06
N TYR A 531 34.90 18.98 0.07
CA TYR A 531 35.02 17.64 0.65
C TYR A 531 34.47 16.54 -0.27
N LEU A 532 33.46 16.84 -1.13
CA LEU A 532 32.95 15.84 -2.09
C LEU A 532 33.97 15.44 -3.16
N LYS A 533 35.02 16.24 -3.39
CA LYS A 533 36.16 15.85 -4.26
C LYS A 533 37.05 14.80 -3.61
N ASN A 534 37.06 14.72 -2.28
CA ASN A 534 37.89 13.79 -1.53
C ASN A 534 37.27 12.42 -1.46
N ASN A 535 38.00 11.34 -1.86
CA ASN A 535 37.50 9.97 -1.86
C ASN A 535 37.23 9.48 -0.44
N ALA A 536 38.14 9.76 0.54
CA ALA A 536 37.91 9.30 1.91
C ALA A 536 36.64 9.88 2.52
N PHE A 537 36.31 11.16 2.19
CA PHE A 537 35.03 11.75 2.60
C PHE A 537 33.83 11.03 2.00
N ARG A 538 33.84 10.73 0.69
CA ARG A 538 32.76 9.97 0.05
C ARG A 538 32.62 8.55 0.61
N GLN A 539 33.77 7.91 0.96
CA GLN A 539 33.79 6.64 1.67
C GLN A 539 33.20 6.74 3.07
N ALA A 540 33.41 7.86 3.78
CA ALA A 540 32.77 8.12 5.07
C ALA A 540 31.23 8.18 4.92
N LEU A 541 30.74 8.96 3.97
CA LEU A 541 29.30 9.13 3.74
C LEU A 541 28.61 7.78 3.44
N ILE A 542 29.11 6.99 2.49
CA ILE A 542 28.47 5.71 2.11
C ILE A 542 28.48 4.69 3.25
N ARG A 543 29.48 4.70 4.13
CA ARG A 543 29.59 3.81 5.30
C ARG A 543 28.60 4.17 6.41
N THR A 544 28.17 5.42 6.44
CA THR A 544 27.28 5.94 7.48
C THR A 544 25.80 5.75 7.12
N ILE A 545 25.46 5.40 5.88
CA ILE A 545 24.08 5.18 5.47
C ILE A 545 23.68 3.72 5.77
N PRO A 546 22.70 3.47 6.68
CA PRO A 546 22.23 2.13 7.03
C PRO A 546 21.22 1.61 5.98
N ARG A 547 21.70 1.36 4.76
CA ARG A 547 20.89 1.07 3.58
C ARG A 547 19.98 -0.15 3.74
N GLU A 548 20.49 -1.21 4.36
CA GLU A 548 19.73 -2.42 4.66
C GLU A 548 18.57 -2.13 5.63
N ILE A 549 18.81 -1.31 6.66
CA ILE A 549 17.78 -0.93 7.64
C ILE A 549 16.73 -0.01 7.01
N ILE A 550 17.15 0.92 6.15
CA ILE A 550 16.20 1.81 5.45
C ILE A 550 15.31 0.98 4.53
N LEU A 551 15.90 0.06 3.75
CA LEU A 551 15.17 -0.82 2.85
C LEU A 551 14.20 -1.74 3.61
N ASP A 552 14.63 -2.33 4.72
CA ASP A 552 13.79 -3.16 5.58
C ASP A 552 12.56 -2.37 6.09
N ARG A 553 12.76 -1.12 6.53
CA ARG A 553 11.66 -0.25 6.94
C ARG A 553 10.73 0.16 5.79
N LEU A 554 11.26 0.36 4.58
CA LEU A 554 10.44 0.62 3.40
C LEU A 554 9.55 -0.57 3.03
N LEU A 555 10.00 -1.78 3.36
CA LEU A 555 9.29 -3.05 3.15
C LEU A 555 8.46 -3.49 4.38
N ASP A 556 8.52 -2.75 5.49
CA ASP A 556 7.88 -3.09 6.77
C ASP A 556 8.27 -4.49 7.26
N GLY A 557 9.58 -4.82 7.19
CA GLY A 557 10.14 -6.11 7.58
C GLY A 557 9.82 -7.27 6.62
N ARG A 558 9.19 -7.00 5.48
CA ARG A 558 8.80 -8.00 4.48
C ARG A 558 9.82 -8.09 3.35
N THR A 559 9.65 -9.08 2.48
CA THR A 559 10.49 -9.25 1.29
C THR A 559 9.67 -9.11 0.01
N LEU A 560 10.21 -8.34 -0.95
CA LEU A 560 9.69 -8.27 -2.31
C LEU A 560 10.79 -8.66 -3.30
N SER A 561 10.44 -9.49 -4.29
CA SER A 561 11.37 -9.92 -5.32
C SER A 561 11.98 -8.72 -6.05
N GLY A 562 13.31 -8.70 -6.18
CA GLY A 562 14.05 -7.64 -6.84
C GLY A 562 14.31 -6.39 -6.00
N CYS A 563 13.79 -6.29 -4.77
CA CYS A 563 14.14 -5.23 -3.84
C CYS A 563 15.41 -5.59 -3.07
N ARG A 564 16.50 -4.83 -3.28
CA ARG A 564 17.81 -5.13 -2.68
C ARG A 564 18.73 -3.91 -2.63
N VAL A 565 19.67 -3.91 -1.71
CA VAL A 565 20.78 -2.93 -1.71
C VAL A 565 21.72 -3.23 -2.88
N ILE A 566 22.18 -2.18 -3.55
CA ILE A 566 23.06 -2.27 -4.73
C ILE A 566 24.41 -1.59 -4.51
N SER A 567 25.43 -2.00 -5.28
CA SER A 567 26.81 -1.49 -5.20
C SER A 567 27.16 -0.48 -6.32
N ALA A 568 26.26 -0.32 -7.30
CA ALA A 568 26.30 0.71 -8.33
C ALA A 568 24.86 1.08 -8.75
N PRO A 569 24.60 2.24 -9.36
CA PRO A 569 23.28 2.65 -9.83
C PRO A 569 22.90 1.95 -11.15
N ILE A 570 23.15 0.66 -11.23
CA ILE A 570 22.88 -0.20 -12.38
C ILE A 570 21.87 -1.24 -11.93
N PRO A 571 20.82 -1.56 -12.71
CA PRO A 571 19.88 -2.60 -12.36
C PRO A 571 20.57 -3.94 -12.16
N ALA A 572 20.33 -4.56 -11.01
CA ALA A 572 20.83 -5.90 -10.71
C ALA A 572 19.87 -7.02 -11.13
N GLY A 573 18.71 -6.64 -11.73
CA GLY A 573 17.64 -7.55 -12.04
C GLY A 573 16.81 -7.98 -10.84
N ARG A 574 15.70 -8.69 -11.09
CA ARG A 574 14.81 -9.21 -10.05
C ARG A 574 15.24 -10.58 -9.53
N SER A 575 16.07 -11.28 -10.30
CA SER A 575 16.65 -12.57 -9.98
C SER A 575 18.03 -12.71 -10.66
N MET A 576 18.79 -13.74 -10.29
CA MET A 576 20.11 -14.01 -10.90
C MET A 576 20.07 -14.26 -12.42
N ASN A 577 18.93 -14.70 -12.94
CA ASN A 577 18.72 -14.96 -14.36
C ASN A 577 17.93 -13.84 -15.06
N ASP A 578 17.83 -12.68 -14.42
CA ASP A 578 17.13 -11.54 -15.02
C ASP A 578 17.85 -11.01 -16.24
N THR A 579 17.09 -10.59 -17.22
CA THR A 579 17.59 -10.08 -18.49
C THR A 579 18.47 -8.84 -18.37
N LEU A 580 18.29 -8.03 -17.34
CA LEU A 580 19.11 -6.84 -17.08
C LEU A 580 20.41 -7.13 -16.30
N ALA A 581 20.57 -8.35 -15.75
CA ALA A 581 21.72 -8.72 -14.92
C ALA A 581 23.07 -8.68 -15.68
N TYR A 582 23.07 -8.64 -17.01
CA TYR A 582 24.31 -8.57 -17.79
C TYR A 582 25.17 -7.32 -17.49
N ALA A 583 24.55 -6.24 -17.02
CA ALA A 583 25.22 -4.99 -16.72
C ALA A 583 25.69 -4.86 -15.25
N TYR A 584 25.27 -5.77 -14.38
CA TYR A 584 25.57 -5.72 -12.94
C TYR A 584 26.54 -6.82 -12.54
N ASN A 585 27.64 -6.46 -11.86
CA ASN A 585 28.62 -7.41 -11.37
C ASN A 585 28.32 -7.83 -9.93
N GLU A 586 27.76 -9.00 -9.73
CA GLU A 586 27.42 -9.59 -8.42
C GLU A 586 28.63 -9.87 -7.51
N ASN A 587 29.85 -9.92 -8.06
CA ASN A 587 31.06 -10.11 -7.27
C ASN A 587 31.44 -8.88 -6.47
N ILE A 588 30.99 -7.69 -6.88
CA ILE A 588 31.23 -6.43 -6.17
C ILE A 588 30.24 -6.30 -5.02
N LYS A 589 30.68 -6.61 -3.82
CA LYS A 589 29.86 -6.56 -2.62
C LYS A 589 29.51 -5.13 -2.20
N THR A 590 28.30 -4.93 -1.70
CA THR A 590 27.89 -3.66 -1.09
C THR A 590 28.74 -3.35 0.15
N ARG A 591 29.05 -2.09 0.37
CA ARG A 591 29.72 -1.66 1.60
C ARG A 591 28.77 -1.76 2.77
N ARG A 592 29.19 -2.45 3.83
CA ARG A 592 28.38 -2.54 5.05
C ARG A 592 28.30 -1.19 5.76
N TYR A 593 27.18 -0.93 6.38
CA TYR A 593 27.01 0.16 7.32
C TYR A 593 27.97 0.00 8.50
N ASP A 594 28.78 1.04 8.76
CA ASP A 594 29.76 1.06 9.85
C ASP A 594 30.15 2.51 10.19
N ASN A 595 29.55 3.06 11.22
CA ASN A 595 29.84 4.42 11.69
C ASN A 595 31.26 4.57 12.24
N GLY A 596 31.87 3.50 12.76
CA GLY A 596 33.26 3.52 13.23
C GLY A 596 34.21 3.75 12.06
N ILE A 597 34.06 2.97 10.99
CA ILE A 597 34.83 3.18 9.75
C ILE A 597 34.49 4.55 9.14
N GLY A 598 33.22 4.96 9.17
CA GLY A 598 32.80 6.29 8.71
C GLY A 598 33.58 7.42 9.38
N ARG A 599 33.70 7.40 10.71
CA ARG A 599 34.49 8.38 11.49
C ARG A 599 35.97 8.35 11.15
N ILE A 600 36.53 7.15 10.99
CA ILE A 600 37.95 7.00 10.59
C ILE A 600 38.19 7.64 9.22
N MET A 601 37.34 7.32 8.23
CA MET A 601 37.44 7.89 6.89
C MET A 601 37.27 9.43 6.90
N MET A 602 36.38 9.94 7.75
CA MET A 602 36.23 11.37 7.96
C MET A 602 37.51 12.03 8.52
N SER A 603 38.15 11.36 9.50
CA SER A 603 39.43 11.86 10.03
C SER A 603 40.54 11.83 8.98
N VAL A 604 40.61 10.77 8.16
CA VAL A 604 41.51 10.66 7.03
C VAL A 604 41.29 11.81 6.04
N ALA A 605 40.03 12.11 5.69
CA ALA A 605 39.72 13.22 4.78
C ALA A 605 40.18 14.57 5.32
N LYS A 606 39.93 14.87 6.60
CA LYS A 606 40.39 16.07 7.28
C LYS A 606 41.92 16.19 7.25
N GLY A 607 42.62 15.13 7.65
CA GLY A 607 44.10 15.08 7.63
C GLY A 607 44.68 15.31 6.23
N GLN A 608 44.07 14.74 5.18
CA GLN A 608 44.49 14.99 3.79
C GLN A 608 44.33 16.44 3.38
N PHE A 609 43.23 17.12 3.80
CA PHE A 609 43.08 18.56 3.54
C PHE A 609 44.07 19.40 4.32
N GLU A 610 44.37 19.09 5.58
CA GLU A 610 45.39 19.75 6.40
C GLU A 610 46.78 19.61 5.79
N ASP A 611 47.15 18.42 5.32
CA ASP A 611 48.42 18.17 4.67
C ASP A 611 48.60 18.94 3.35
N ILE A 612 47.55 19.04 2.55
CA ILE A 612 47.51 19.84 1.32
C ILE A 612 47.63 21.32 1.67
N ALA A 613 46.89 21.80 2.64
CA ALA A 613 46.90 23.19 3.10
C ALA A 613 48.28 23.59 3.64
N LYS A 614 48.92 22.76 4.46
CA LYS A 614 50.31 22.98 4.94
C LYS A 614 51.29 23.10 3.77
N LYS A 615 51.18 22.23 2.75
CA LYS A 615 52.08 22.30 1.57
C LYS A 615 51.87 23.56 0.77
N LYS A 616 50.65 24.07 0.67
CA LYS A 616 50.29 25.30 -0.05
C LYS A 616 50.40 26.54 0.78
N LYS A 617 50.63 26.44 2.09
CA LYS A 617 50.60 27.55 3.07
C LYS A 617 49.25 28.29 3.07
N GLU A 618 48.17 27.53 2.97
CA GLU A 618 46.77 27.98 2.99
C GLU A 618 46.06 27.38 4.18
N ASP A 619 44.87 27.87 4.53
CA ASP A 619 43.99 27.20 5.50
C ASP A 619 43.27 26.02 4.85
N PRO A 620 43.05 24.92 5.57
CA PRO A 620 42.24 23.84 5.05
C PRO A 620 40.78 24.28 4.81
N PRO A 621 40.10 23.76 3.79
CA PRO A 621 38.72 24.13 3.54
C PRO A 621 37.84 23.76 4.72
N ALA A 622 36.94 24.68 5.12
CA ALA A 622 35.96 24.41 6.15
C ALA A 622 34.98 23.33 5.69
N LEU A 623 34.59 22.45 6.61
CA LEU A 623 33.48 21.50 6.39
C LEU A 623 32.17 22.27 6.56
N LEU A 624 31.56 22.65 5.45
CA LEU A 624 30.26 23.32 5.43
C LEU A 624 29.14 22.28 5.55
N PRO A 625 27.92 22.65 6.02
CA PRO A 625 26.74 21.78 5.96
C PRO A 625 26.45 21.34 4.53
N LEU A 626 26.11 20.04 4.36
CA LEU A 626 25.67 19.50 3.08
C LEU A 626 24.19 19.82 2.85
N THR A 627 23.84 20.22 1.64
CA THR A 627 22.45 20.33 1.19
C THR A 627 22.07 19.05 0.45
N LEU A 628 21.16 18.24 1.00
CA LEU A 628 20.59 17.05 0.36
C LEU A 628 19.22 17.38 -0.25
N ALA A 629 19.20 17.52 -1.58
CA ALA A 629 17.96 17.73 -2.33
C ALA A 629 17.25 16.41 -2.62
N HIS A 630 15.92 16.45 -2.60
CA HIS A 630 15.09 15.28 -2.92
C HIS A 630 13.75 15.70 -3.55
N PRO A 631 13.16 14.88 -4.45
CA PRO A 631 11.84 15.12 -5.00
C PRO A 631 10.73 15.01 -3.93
N GLU A 632 9.54 15.50 -4.25
CA GLU A 632 8.33 15.35 -3.44
C GLU A 632 7.79 13.90 -3.54
N ASP A 633 8.57 12.93 -3.09
CA ASP A 633 8.25 11.51 -3.11
C ASP A 633 8.34 10.94 -1.69
N LYS A 634 7.40 10.07 -1.33
CA LYS A 634 7.33 9.48 0.03
C LYS A 634 8.59 8.68 0.37
N ILE A 635 9.10 7.89 -0.59
CA ILE A 635 10.31 7.08 -0.41
C ILE A 635 11.54 7.99 -0.24
N ALA A 636 11.66 8.98 -1.12
CA ALA A 636 12.77 9.94 -1.09
C ALA A 636 12.82 10.73 0.23
N ARG A 637 11.69 11.26 0.67
CA ARG A 637 11.57 11.99 1.93
C ARG A 637 11.94 11.12 3.12
N PHE A 638 11.39 9.93 3.21
CA PHE A 638 11.68 8.97 4.29
C PHE A 638 13.17 8.62 4.34
N ALA A 639 13.76 8.29 3.19
CA ALA A 639 15.16 7.91 3.10
C ALA A 639 16.11 9.09 3.43
N CYS A 640 15.85 10.26 2.87
CA CYS A 640 16.71 11.45 3.06
C CYS A 640 16.71 11.93 4.51
N GLN A 641 15.59 11.83 5.22
CA GLN A 641 15.55 12.17 6.64
C GLN A 641 16.51 11.27 7.44
N ILE A 642 16.44 9.96 7.25
CA ILE A 642 17.33 9.04 7.96
C ILE A 642 18.80 9.28 7.55
N ILE A 643 19.06 9.50 6.25
CA ILE A 643 20.42 9.76 5.75
C ILE A 643 21.01 11.00 6.39
N ALA A 644 20.25 12.10 6.49
CA ALA A 644 20.70 13.33 7.13
C ALA A 644 21.03 13.12 8.60
N ASP A 645 20.14 12.48 9.36
CA ASP A 645 20.36 12.14 10.78
C ASP A 645 21.62 11.28 10.98
N GLN A 646 21.92 10.38 10.05
CA GLN A 646 23.09 9.51 10.13
C GLN A 646 24.41 10.27 9.81
N PHE A 647 24.40 11.25 8.93
CA PHE A 647 25.57 12.04 8.63
C PHE A 647 26.04 12.87 9.83
N GLU A 648 25.13 13.29 10.70
CA GLU A 648 25.46 13.97 11.95
C GLU A 648 26.33 13.10 12.88
N LEU A 649 26.18 11.77 12.84
CA LEU A 649 26.99 10.84 13.67
C LEU A 649 28.48 10.84 13.34
N ILE A 650 28.84 11.32 12.15
CA ILE A 650 30.25 11.50 11.73
C ILE A 650 30.67 12.98 11.68
N GLY A 651 29.85 13.87 12.26
CA GLY A 651 30.12 15.30 12.34
C GLY A 651 29.91 16.05 11.02
N VAL A 652 29.01 15.57 10.16
CA VAL A 652 28.59 16.22 8.93
C VAL A 652 27.15 16.70 9.08
N GLU A 653 26.96 17.99 9.22
CA GLU A 653 25.63 18.60 9.21
C GLU A 653 24.99 18.45 7.83
N CYS A 654 23.72 18.06 7.77
CA CYS A 654 23.01 17.84 6.51
C CYS A 654 21.63 18.51 6.53
N VAL A 655 21.43 19.45 5.63
CA VAL A 655 20.16 20.19 5.49
C VAL A 655 19.36 19.60 4.34
N LEU A 656 18.11 19.24 4.61
CA LEU A 656 17.20 18.72 3.59
C LEU A 656 16.60 19.86 2.77
N LYS A 657 16.55 19.66 1.45
CA LYS A 657 15.89 20.54 0.50
C LYS A 657 14.89 19.76 -0.34
N GLN A 658 13.61 19.91 -0.03
CA GLN A 658 12.57 19.37 -0.92
C GLN A 658 12.51 20.20 -2.20
N LEU A 659 12.53 19.53 -3.35
CA LEU A 659 12.33 20.15 -4.67
C LEU A 659 10.88 20.59 -4.89
N GLY A 660 10.66 21.46 -5.85
CA GLY A 660 9.30 21.87 -6.23
C GLY A 660 8.43 20.71 -6.70
N LYS A 661 7.12 20.91 -6.69
CA LYS A 661 6.13 19.89 -7.13
C LYS A 661 6.49 19.32 -8.51
N GLY A 662 6.59 18.00 -8.59
CA GLY A 662 6.91 17.27 -9.82
C GLY A 662 8.32 17.54 -10.40
N MET A 663 9.22 18.12 -9.61
CA MET A 663 10.62 18.29 -10.00
C MET A 663 11.47 17.14 -9.47
N THR A 664 12.37 16.66 -10.32
CA THR A 664 13.35 15.60 -9.98
C THR A 664 14.79 16.11 -9.90
N ASP A 665 15.04 17.32 -10.38
CA ASP A 665 16.33 18.02 -10.29
C ASP A 665 16.09 19.53 -10.07
N ASP A 666 17.10 20.23 -9.56
CA ASP A 666 17.17 21.69 -9.52
C ASP A 666 18.05 22.18 -10.68
N PRO A 667 17.48 22.89 -11.68
CA PRO A 667 18.27 23.39 -12.83
C PRO A 667 19.46 24.26 -12.44
N GLN A 668 19.36 24.96 -11.30
CA GLN A 668 20.46 25.81 -10.77
C GLN A 668 21.47 25.00 -9.94
N ARG A 669 21.19 23.69 -9.69
CA ARG A 669 22.04 22.79 -8.90
C ARG A 669 22.41 23.33 -7.51
N ASN A 670 21.48 24.00 -6.84
CA ASN A 670 21.68 24.52 -5.50
C ASN A 670 21.58 23.41 -4.43
N TYR A 671 22.39 22.38 -4.58
CA TYR A 671 22.50 21.23 -3.67
C TYR A 671 23.91 20.61 -3.76
N ASP A 672 24.30 19.90 -2.72
CA ASP A 672 25.55 19.14 -2.67
C ASP A 672 25.29 17.65 -2.99
N LEU A 673 24.16 17.15 -2.56
CA LEU A 673 23.66 15.79 -2.83
C LEU A 673 22.25 15.87 -3.43
N LEU A 674 21.96 15.01 -4.41
CA LEU A 674 20.62 14.86 -4.98
C LEU A 674 20.19 13.41 -4.87
N TYR A 675 19.05 13.17 -4.24
CA TYR A 675 18.41 11.85 -4.25
C TYR A 675 17.76 11.60 -5.60
N VAL A 676 18.16 10.53 -6.26
CA VAL A 676 17.70 10.14 -7.58
C VAL A 676 17.01 8.77 -7.50
N ALA A 677 15.84 8.65 -8.12
CA ALA A 677 15.17 7.41 -8.43
C ALA A 677 15.08 7.29 -9.95
N ALA A 678 15.82 6.34 -10.54
CA ALA A 678 15.91 6.21 -11.99
C ALA A 678 15.47 4.82 -12.45
N THR A 679 14.61 4.78 -13.47
CA THR A 679 14.19 3.55 -14.16
C THR A 679 14.80 3.56 -15.53
N ILE A 680 15.84 2.77 -15.75
CA ILE A 680 16.51 2.65 -17.06
C ILE A 680 15.91 1.49 -17.86
N SER A 681 15.71 1.74 -19.15
CA SER A 681 15.13 0.74 -20.05
C SER A 681 16.18 -0.25 -20.52
N GLU A 682 17.32 0.28 -20.98
CA GLU A 682 18.41 -0.49 -21.53
C GLU A 682 19.75 0.07 -21.03
N PRO A 683 20.49 -0.69 -20.21
CA PRO A 683 21.75 -0.21 -19.65
C PRO A 683 22.73 0.31 -20.69
N VAL A 684 22.93 -0.36 -21.81
CA VAL A 684 23.85 0.06 -22.89
C VAL A 684 23.50 1.45 -23.43
N VAL A 685 22.21 1.75 -23.54
CA VAL A 685 21.72 3.04 -24.09
C VAL A 685 21.67 4.12 -23.03
N ASP A 686 21.21 3.75 -21.82
CA ASP A 686 20.87 4.74 -20.79
C ASP A 686 22.01 5.03 -19.80
N ILE A 687 23.10 4.24 -19.79
CA ILE A 687 24.20 4.41 -18.81
C ILE A 687 24.87 5.80 -18.86
N GLU A 688 25.03 6.38 -20.06
CA GLU A 688 25.58 7.72 -20.17
C GLU A 688 24.64 8.78 -19.61
N ARG A 689 23.34 8.62 -19.82
CA ARG A 689 22.29 9.49 -19.24
C ARG A 689 22.25 9.40 -17.71
N LEU A 690 22.64 8.23 -17.19
CA LEU A 690 22.64 7.98 -15.75
C LEU A 690 23.91 8.49 -15.06
N VAL A 691 25.10 8.06 -15.50
CA VAL A 691 26.38 8.37 -14.82
C VAL A 691 27.39 9.14 -15.67
N GLY A 692 27.09 9.46 -16.92
CA GLY A 692 27.96 10.24 -17.78
C GLY A 692 28.12 11.69 -17.30
N ARG A 693 29.05 12.43 -17.95
CA ARG A 693 29.31 13.82 -17.62
C ARG A 693 28.07 14.71 -17.68
N ASP A 694 27.25 14.52 -18.71
CA ASP A 694 26.00 15.26 -18.92
C ASP A 694 24.77 14.49 -18.43
N GLY A 695 24.98 13.36 -17.77
CA GLY A 695 23.94 12.55 -17.18
C GLY A 695 23.47 13.05 -15.80
N ILE A 696 22.50 12.38 -15.20
CA ILE A 696 21.92 12.75 -13.90
C ILE A 696 22.97 12.68 -12.78
N GLY A 697 23.85 11.66 -12.78
CA GLY A 697 24.96 11.52 -11.83
C GLY A 697 26.10 12.52 -12.08
N ARG A 698 26.15 13.13 -13.25
CA ARG A 698 27.10 14.20 -13.66
C ARG A 698 28.53 13.94 -13.19
N THR A 699 29.03 12.73 -13.41
CA THR A 699 30.37 12.41 -12.98
C THR A 699 31.41 12.99 -13.93
N ASP A 700 32.38 13.72 -13.39
CA ASP A 700 33.54 14.23 -14.06
C ASP A 700 34.72 13.23 -14.06
N ASP A 701 34.51 12.06 -13.45
CA ASP A 701 35.51 11.02 -13.37
C ASP A 701 35.90 10.52 -14.75
N GLN A 702 37.21 10.60 -15.06
CA GLN A 702 37.72 10.26 -16.39
C GLN A 702 37.62 8.77 -16.70
N TYR A 703 37.70 7.89 -15.71
CA TYR A 703 37.60 6.45 -15.92
C TYR A 703 36.14 6.01 -16.12
N VAL A 704 35.20 6.61 -15.36
CA VAL A 704 33.76 6.39 -15.60
C VAL A 704 33.41 6.82 -17.04
N ASN A 705 33.79 8.03 -17.44
CA ASN A 705 33.54 8.54 -18.79
C ASN A 705 34.26 7.72 -19.88
N TYR A 706 35.44 7.19 -19.59
CA TYR A 706 36.14 6.27 -20.48
C TYR A 706 35.34 4.98 -20.71
N TYR A 707 34.88 4.32 -19.64
CA TYR A 707 34.11 3.07 -19.77
C TYR A 707 32.73 3.30 -20.39
N VAL A 708 32.05 4.39 -20.04
CA VAL A 708 30.78 4.78 -20.71
C VAL A 708 30.96 4.90 -22.22
N ARG A 709 32.06 5.55 -22.67
CA ARG A 709 32.40 5.64 -24.09
C ARG A 709 32.72 4.27 -24.68
N ARG A 710 33.50 3.41 -23.97
CA ARG A 710 33.85 2.06 -24.44
C ARG A 710 32.62 1.16 -24.59
N ILE A 711 31.62 1.29 -23.69
CA ILE A 711 30.33 0.61 -23.83
C ILE A 711 29.61 1.09 -25.09
N ALA A 712 29.56 2.40 -25.33
CA ALA A 712 28.92 2.96 -26.50
C ALA A 712 29.65 2.63 -27.83
N GLU A 713 30.92 2.27 -27.78
CA GLU A 713 31.75 1.90 -28.94
C GLU A 713 31.91 0.40 -29.13
N ALA A 714 31.39 -0.41 -28.21
CA ALA A 714 31.56 -1.86 -28.27
C ALA A 714 30.80 -2.49 -29.43
N THR A 715 31.41 -3.50 -30.06
CA THR A 715 30.91 -4.19 -31.25
C THR A 715 30.46 -5.63 -30.95
N SER A 716 30.52 -6.02 -29.68
CA SER A 716 30.08 -7.34 -29.21
C SER A 716 29.50 -7.29 -27.78
N TRP A 717 28.58 -8.18 -27.48
CA TRP A 717 28.02 -8.34 -26.12
C TRP A 717 29.09 -8.75 -25.10
N ARG A 718 30.11 -9.48 -25.51
CA ARG A 718 31.25 -9.84 -24.65
C ARG A 718 32.00 -8.58 -24.18
N ASP A 719 32.27 -7.64 -25.09
CA ASP A 719 32.97 -6.39 -24.75
C ASP A 719 32.10 -5.49 -23.88
N ILE A 720 30.80 -5.43 -24.17
CA ILE A 720 29.82 -4.69 -23.33
C ILE A 720 29.88 -5.19 -21.89
N ARG A 721 29.72 -6.49 -21.65
CA ARG A 721 29.77 -7.09 -20.29
C ARG A 721 31.07 -6.73 -19.59
N ARG A 722 32.22 -6.91 -20.26
CA ARG A 722 33.54 -6.57 -19.69
C ARG A 722 33.65 -5.09 -19.33
N HIS A 723 33.16 -4.19 -20.17
CA HIS A 723 33.19 -2.77 -19.88
C HIS A 723 32.23 -2.35 -18.76
N PHE A 724 31.07 -2.99 -18.65
CA PHE A 724 30.19 -2.80 -17.48
C PHE A 724 30.82 -3.31 -16.19
N GLU A 725 31.51 -4.45 -16.19
CA GLU A 725 32.26 -4.95 -15.01
C GLU A 725 33.29 -3.92 -14.54
N SER A 726 34.07 -3.35 -15.49
CA SER A 726 35.07 -2.33 -15.19
C SER A 726 34.44 -1.01 -14.73
N LEU A 727 33.36 -0.58 -15.35
CA LEU A 727 32.60 0.59 -14.96
C LEU A 727 32.05 0.46 -13.53
N HIS A 728 31.43 -0.69 -13.25
CA HIS A 728 30.89 -0.97 -11.92
C HIS A 728 31.97 -0.96 -10.84
N GLN A 729 33.13 -1.60 -11.12
CA GLN A 729 34.28 -1.58 -10.23
C GLN A 729 34.76 -0.15 -9.94
N THR A 730 34.86 0.69 -10.98
CA THR A 730 35.27 2.11 -10.84
C THR A 730 34.28 2.90 -10.00
N ILE A 731 32.99 2.81 -10.31
CA ILE A 731 31.93 3.50 -9.53
C ILE A 731 31.98 3.08 -8.06
N SER A 732 32.14 1.78 -7.82
CA SER A 732 32.20 1.24 -6.47
C SER A 732 33.47 1.65 -5.73
N SER A 733 34.67 1.62 -6.35
CA SER A 733 35.92 1.97 -5.66
C SER A 733 36.01 3.46 -5.34
N ASP A 734 35.61 4.33 -6.27
CA ASP A 734 35.80 5.77 -6.16
C ASP A 734 34.60 6.51 -5.59
N VAL A 735 33.48 5.78 -5.37
CA VAL A 735 32.22 6.36 -4.87
C VAL A 735 31.88 7.62 -5.66
N THR A 736 31.81 7.47 -6.98
CA THR A 736 31.48 8.59 -7.88
C THR A 736 30.06 9.06 -7.72
N VAL A 737 29.17 8.14 -7.31
CA VAL A 737 27.83 8.34 -6.78
C VAL A 737 27.66 7.43 -5.55
N ILE A 738 26.67 7.65 -4.70
CA ILE A 738 26.36 6.77 -3.56
C ILE A 738 25.15 5.90 -3.92
N PRO A 739 25.35 4.63 -4.32
CA PRO A 739 24.25 3.71 -4.59
C PRO A 739 23.52 3.33 -3.29
N LEU A 740 22.20 3.27 -3.34
CA LEU A 740 21.34 2.92 -2.22
C LEU A 740 20.75 1.54 -2.40
N TRP A 741 19.66 1.45 -3.13
CA TRP A 741 18.93 0.20 -3.37
C TRP A 741 18.25 0.21 -4.73
N GLN A 742 17.79 -0.96 -5.11
CA GLN A 742 16.87 -1.18 -6.21
C GLN A 742 15.51 -1.58 -5.63
N LEU A 743 14.42 -1.06 -6.21
CA LEU A 743 13.06 -1.47 -5.94
C LEU A 743 12.40 -2.01 -7.21
N THR A 744 11.63 -3.08 -7.06
CA THR A 744 10.65 -3.47 -8.09
C THR A 744 9.39 -2.66 -7.83
N GLU A 745 8.95 -1.92 -8.83
CA GLU A 745 7.72 -1.14 -8.76
C GLU A 745 6.51 -2.02 -9.12
N TYR A 746 5.36 -1.72 -8.54
CA TYR A 746 4.13 -2.47 -8.74
C TYR A 746 2.96 -1.54 -9.03
N TYR A 747 1.99 -2.03 -9.77
CA TYR A 747 0.68 -1.41 -9.91
C TYR A 747 -0.41 -2.39 -9.49
N ALA A 748 -1.58 -1.85 -9.15
CA ALA A 748 -2.75 -2.65 -8.84
C ALA A 748 -3.91 -2.26 -9.74
N HIS A 749 -4.75 -3.23 -10.12
CA HIS A 749 -5.95 -2.95 -10.90
C HIS A 749 -7.12 -3.82 -10.44
N ARG A 750 -8.33 -3.37 -10.78
CA ARG A 750 -9.54 -4.17 -10.57
C ARG A 750 -9.58 -5.34 -11.54
N PRO A 751 -10.19 -6.48 -11.15
CA PRO A 751 -10.62 -7.48 -12.12
C PRO A 751 -11.52 -6.87 -13.20
N GLY A 752 -11.48 -7.40 -14.42
CA GLY A 752 -12.29 -6.90 -15.54
C GLY A 752 -11.64 -5.77 -16.36
N ILE A 753 -10.34 -5.53 -16.19
CA ILE A 753 -9.54 -4.73 -17.12
C ILE A 753 -8.63 -5.69 -17.89
N TYR A 754 -8.72 -5.66 -19.21
CA TYR A 754 -7.94 -6.50 -20.10
C TYR A 754 -6.97 -5.64 -20.92
N GLY A 755 -5.93 -6.27 -21.48
CA GLY A 755 -4.87 -5.58 -22.22
C GLY A 755 -3.78 -4.96 -21.33
N LEU A 756 -3.86 -5.16 -20.00
CA LEU A 756 -2.76 -4.92 -19.08
C LEU A 756 -1.88 -6.18 -19.05
N ASP A 757 -0.91 -6.23 -19.94
CA ASP A 757 -0.02 -7.38 -20.06
C ASP A 757 0.89 -7.51 -18.83
N ASP A 758 1.39 -8.73 -18.59
CA ASP A 758 2.44 -8.96 -17.61
C ASP A 758 3.76 -8.36 -18.11
N ASN A 759 4.55 -7.83 -17.19
CA ASN A 759 5.88 -7.27 -17.47
C ASN A 759 5.91 -6.02 -18.36
N VAL A 760 4.91 -5.15 -18.25
CA VAL A 760 4.96 -3.84 -18.92
C VAL A 760 6.11 -2.98 -18.38
N VAL A 761 6.75 -2.22 -19.24
CA VAL A 761 7.82 -1.27 -18.88
C VAL A 761 7.28 0.12 -18.53
N ASN A 762 6.02 0.36 -18.86
CA ASN A 762 5.27 1.59 -18.57
C ASN A 762 3.78 1.25 -18.51
N LEU A 763 3.03 1.86 -17.61
CA LEU A 763 1.61 1.58 -17.43
C LEU A 763 0.80 1.65 -18.73
N TYR A 764 1.05 2.67 -19.53
CA TYR A 764 0.31 2.92 -20.78
C TYR A 764 0.94 2.30 -22.02
N GLN A 765 1.87 1.35 -21.86
CA GLN A 765 2.54 0.71 -23.00
C GLN A 765 1.56 0.15 -24.01
N ASN A 766 0.50 -0.51 -23.55
CA ASN A 766 -0.49 -1.20 -24.37
C ASN A 766 -1.88 -0.56 -24.24
N ILE A 767 -1.94 0.77 -24.05
CA ILE A 767 -3.20 1.52 -23.82
C ILE A 767 -4.23 1.31 -24.94
N ASP A 768 -3.78 1.07 -26.17
CA ASP A 768 -4.63 0.83 -27.31
C ASP A 768 -5.36 -0.52 -27.25
N ASN A 769 -4.87 -1.46 -26.43
CA ASN A 769 -5.45 -2.78 -26.22
C ASN A 769 -6.29 -2.87 -24.92
N TRP A 770 -6.40 -1.77 -24.17
CA TRP A 770 -7.19 -1.80 -22.94
C TRP A 770 -8.67 -1.92 -23.25
N VAL A 771 -9.32 -2.88 -22.58
CA VAL A 771 -10.77 -3.05 -22.62
C VAL A 771 -11.29 -3.03 -21.19
N LEU A 772 -12.21 -2.12 -20.91
CA LEU A 772 -12.82 -1.93 -19.61
C LEU A 772 -14.16 -2.69 -19.56
N ASN A 773 -14.29 -3.59 -18.56
CA ASN A 773 -15.50 -4.41 -18.35
C ASN A 773 -16.02 -5.07 -19.64
N PRO A 774 -15.23 -5.89 -20.31
CA PRO A 774 -15.64 -6.55 -21.55
C PRO A 774 -16.76 -7.56 -21.29
N ASN A 775 -17.57 -7.79 -22.30
CA ASN A 775 -18.43 -8.98 -22.29
C ASN A 775 -17.56 -10.24 -22.42
N PRO A 776 -17.95 -11.37 -21.76
CA PRO A 776 -17.28 -12.64 -22.02
C PRO A 776 -17.23 -13.03 -23.50
N SER A 777 -18.23 -12.61 -24.30
CA SER A 777 -18.28 -12.83 -25.75
C SER A 777 -17.31 -11.97 -26.57
N ASP A 778 -16.66 -10.97 -25.99
CA ASP A 778 -15.68 -10.13 -26.72
C ASP A 778 -14.33 -10.84 -26.89
N PHE A 779 -14.17 -12.05 -26.32
CA PHE A 779 -12.93 -12.87 -26.35
C PHE A 779 -13.13 -14.26 -26.96
N GLU A 780 -14.35 -14.63 -27.36
CA GLU A 780 -14.64 -15.80 -28.19
C GLU A 780 -14.51 -15.46 -29.69
#